data_c8e74bc3ad8ba7e67681bb7510ed2c38
#
_entry.id   c8e74bc3ad8ba7e67681bb7510ed2c38
#
_cell.length_a   1.000
_cell.length_b   1.000
_cell.length_c   1.000
_cell.angle_alpha   90.00
_cell.angle_beta   90.00
_cell.angle_gamma   90.00
#
_symmetry.space_group_name_H-M   'P 1'
#
loop_
_entity.id
_entity.type
_entity.pdbx_description
1 polymer ?
#
loop_
_entity_poly.entity_id
_entity_poly.type
_entity_poly.pdbx_seq_one_letter_code
_entity_poly.pdbx_strand_id
1 'polypeptide(L)'
;MGKIIGIDLGTTNSCVAVMEGDKTKVIENSEGDRTTPSIIAYTNDGEVLVGQSAKRQAVTNPQNTLFAIKRLIGRRFSDDVVKRDQDIVPYKIVGADNGDAWVEVNGKKMAPPEISAKVLQKMKKTAEDYLGEEIKEAVITVPAYFNDSQRQATKDAGRIAGLDVKRIINEPTAAALAYGLDKAQGDKKLAVYDLGGGTFDVSIIEVAEIDGEHQFEVLSTNGDTFLGGEDFDMRIIDFLVDAFKKEQGVDLKNDPLALQRLKEAAEKAKIELSSSSQTDINLPYITADASGPKHMNIKLTRAKLESLVDELVQRTLEPCKIALNDAGLSASDIDDIILVGGQSRMPKVQEVVENFFGKAPRKDVNPDEAVAMGAAIQGGVLGGEVKDVLLLDVTPLSLGIETLGGVMTKLIEKNTTIPTNASQTFSTADDNQTAVTVHVLQGEREQAAGNKSLGRFDLTDIPPAPRGMPQIEVSFDIDANGILHVSAKDKATGKEQSIRITASSGLSEDEINKMVQDAEAHADEDKKFHELVEARNQADGMIHATRKSMEELGEDKLEAGEKETIEKAIAELEEAMKGSDKEAIEAKTKSLAEASGKMAERLYSQQGGADASAAAGAAGAAGAAGAGAAGAEAAGGAADDVVDAEFEEVKDDK
;
A
#
# COMPACT_ATOMS: atom_id res chain seq x y z
N MET A 1 -30.70 -16.86 -2.61
CA MET A 1 -29.33 -16.57 -2.18
C MET A 1 -29.41 -16.09 -0.75
N GLY A 2 -28.46 -16.47 0.13
CA GLY A 2 -28.40 -15.93 1.49
C GLY A 2 -28.06 -14.45 1.47
N LYS A 3 -28.34 -13.74 2.56
CA LYS A 3 -27.97 -12.32 2.70
C LYS A 3 -26.45 -12.16 2.78
N ILE A 4 -25.92 -11.16 2.07
CA ILE A 4 -24.52 -10.75 2.17
C ILE A 4 -24.46 -9.53 3.09
N ILE A 5 -23.72 -9.66 4.21
CA ILE A 5 -23.59 -8.54 5.17
C ILE A 5 -22.37 -7.68 4.81
N GLY A 6 -22.46 -6.38 5.12
CA GLY A 6 -21.34 -5.45 5.05
C GLY A 6 -20.74 -5.25 6.44
N ILE A 7 -19.43 -5.43 6.56
CA ILE A 7 -18.71 -5.25 7.83
C ILE A 7 -17.63 -4.20 7.65
N ASP A 8 -17.70 -3.16 8.46
CA ASP A 8 -16.58 -2.28 8.75
C ASP A 8 -15.77 -2.89 9.90
N LEU A 9 -14.58 -3.42 9.57
CA LEU A 9 -13.64 -3.94 10.56
C LEU A 9 -12.68 -2.83 10.98
N GLY A 10 -13.14 -1.92 11.82
CA GLY A 10 -12.35 -0.76 12.25
C GLY A 10 -11.26 -1.07 13.27
N THR A 11 -10.24 -0.20 13.36
CA THR A 11 -9.15 -0.33 14.35
C THR A 11 -9.67 -0.25 15.79
N THR A 12 -10.59 0.66 16.05
CA THR A 12 -11.13 0.93 17.39
C THR A 12 -12.54 0.36 17.56
N ASN A 13 -13.42 0.56 16.58
CA ASN A 13 -14.78 0.06 16.57
C ASN A 13 -15.10 -0.59 15.24
N SER A 14 -15.93 -1.63 15.26
CA SER A 14 -16.47 -2.31 14.09
C SER A 14 -17.98 -2.12 14.00
N CYS A 15 -18.51 -2.17 12.79
CA CYS A 15 -19.92 -1.95 12.50
C CYS A 15 -20.40 -2.99 11.47
N VAL A 16 -21.65 -3.42 11.58
CA VAL A 16 -22.27 -4.35 10.62
C VAL A 16 -23.58 -3.80 10.09
N ALA A 17 -23.77 -3.93 8.78
CA ALA A 17 -24.97 -3.50 8.10
C ALA A 17 -25.45 -4.54 7.07
N VAL A 18 -26.72 -4.42 6.66
CA VAL A 18 -27.33 -5.29 5.65
C VAL A 18 -28.24 -4.48 4.72
N MET A 19 -28.49 -4.97 3.52
CA MET A 19 -29.52 -4.44 2.64
C MET A 19 -30.90 -4.98 3.04
N GLU A 20 -31.87 -4.07 3.24
CA GLU A 20 -33.27 -4.38 3.43
C GLU A 20 -34.09 -3.68 2.30
N GLY A 21 -34.33 -4.41 1.22
CA GLY A 21 -34.86 -3.83 0.01
C GLY A 21 -33.90 -2.85 -0.62
N ASP A 22 -34.32 -1.59 -0.76
CA ASP A 22 -33.54 -0.49 -1.35
C ASP A 22 -32.76 0.34 -0.32
N LYS A 23 -32.77 -0.04 0.95
CA LYS A 23 -32.15 0.72 2.05
C LYS A 23 -31.13 -0.12 2.80
N THR A 24 -30.10 0.55 3.30
CA THR A 24 -29.16 -0.03 4.23
C THR A 24 -29.69 0.04 5.67
N LYS A 25 -29.47 -1.00 6.42
CA LYS A 25 -29.78 -1.08 7.85
C LYS A 25 -28.51 -1.42 8.62
N VAL A 26 -28.07 -0.51 9.46
CA VAL A 26 -27.04 -0.77 10.46
C VAL A 26 -27.67 -1.56 11.61
N ILE A 27 -27.03 -2.66 11.99
CA ILE A 27 -27.54 -3.61 12.98
C ILE A 27 -26.99 -3.27 14.36
N GLU A 28 -27.88 -3.13 15.35
CA GLU A 28 -27.50 -2.95 16.74
C GLU A 28 -27.01 -4.28 17.34
N ASN A 29 -25.95 -4.21 18.13
CA ASN A 29 -25.41 -5.37 18.82
C ASN A 29 -26.26 -5.77 20.05
N SER A 30 -25.89 -6.84 20.73
CA SER A 30 -26.60 -7.33 21.91
C SER A 30 -26.61 -6.35 23.08
N GLU A 31 -25.75 -5.36 23.07
CA GLU A 31 -25.67 -4.29 24.06
C GLU A 31 -26.53 -3.05 23.68
N GLY A 32 -27.13 -3.05 22.49
CA GLY A 32 -27.96 -1.95 21.95
C GLY A 32 -27.18 -0.87 21.24
N ASP A 33 -25.88 -1.09 21.01
CA ASP A 33 -25.01 -0.14 20.31
C ASP A 33 -24.91 -0.50 18.82
N ARG A 34 -24.78 0.52 17.96
CA ARG A 34 -24.60 0.36 16.50
C ARG A 34 -23.16 0.06 16.09
N THR A 35 -22.22 0.31 16.99
CA THR A 35 -20.82 -0.03 16.82
C THR A 35 -20.36 -0.94 17.97
N THR A 36 -19.39 -1.79 17.69
CA THR A 36 -18.82 -2.73 18.67
C THR A 36 -17.34 -2.44 18.80
N PRO A 37 -16.80 -2.20 20.01
CA PRO A 37 -15.36 -2.05 20.20
C PRO A 37 -14.58 -3.23 19.63
N SER A 38 -13.54 -2.97 18.82
CA SER A 38 -12.64 -3.98 18.26
C SER A 38 -11.62 -4.44 19.32
N ILE A 39 -12.14 -4.89 20.48
CA ILE A 39 -11.39 -5.28 21.66
C ILE A 39 -11.74 -6.72 22.03
N ILE A 40 -10.70 -7.51 22.33
CA ILE A 40 -10.83 -8.91 22.70
C ILE A 40 -10.10 -9.13 24.03
N ALA A 41 -10.73 -9.75 25.02
CA ALA A 41 -10.11 -10.11 26.27
C ALA A 41 -10.14 -11.62 26.50
N TYR A 42 -9.03 -12.16 26.95
CA TYR A 42 -8.88 -13.56 27.35
C TYR A 42 -8.83 -13.62 28.89
N THR A 43 -9.82 -14.25 29.48
CA THR A 43 -9.90 -14.38 30.91
C THR A 43 -9.01 -15.53 31.44
N ASN A 44 -8.74 -15.56 32.75
CA ASN A 44 -7.90 -16.60 33.35
C ASN A 44 -8.55 -17.99 33.34
N ASP A 45 -9.86 -18.04 33.25
CA ASP A 45 -10.68 -19.27 33.14
C ASP A 45 -10.92 -19.72 31.71
N GLY A 46 -10.31 -19.01 30.72
CA GLY A 46 -10.30 -19.40 29.31
C GLY A 46 -11.47 -18.86 28.49
N GLU A 47 -12.32 -18.02 29.06
CA GLU A 47 -13.38 -17.34 28.33
C GLU A 47 -12.79 -16.25 27.42
N VAL A 48 -13.41 -16.06 26.24
CA VAL A 48 -13.05 -15.02 25.27
C VAL A 48 -14.18 -14.00 25.21
N LEU A 49 -13.89 -12.78 25.63
CA LEU A 49 -14.82 -11.66 25.59
C LEU A 49 -14.51 -10.79 24.37
N VAL A 50 -15.54 -10.24 23.71
CA VAL A 50 -15.39 -9.36 22.54
C VAL A 50 -16.29 -8.14 22.69
N GLY A 51 -15.78 -6.98 22.30
CA GLY A 51 -16.54 -5.73 22.31
C GLY A 51 -16.55 -5.06 23.67
N GLN A 52 -17.71 -4.56 24.08
CA GLN A 52 -17.86 -3.76 25.30
C GLN A 52 -17.54 -4.54 26.58
N SER A 53 -17.82 -5.84 26.61
CA SER A 53 -17.44 -6.72 27.73
C SER A 53 -15.92 -6.84 27.88
N ALA A 54 -15.19 -6.97 26.78
CA ALA A 54 -13.73 -6.96 26.77
C ALA A 54 -13.18 -5.58 27.18
N LYS A 55 -13.74 -4.48 26.66
CA LYS A 55 -13.33 -3.10 27.01
C LYS A 55 -13.42 -2.87 28.52
N ARG A 56 -14.48 -3.35 29.17
CA ARG A 56 -14.64 -3.23 30.63
C ARG A 56 -13.57 -3.96 31.46
N GLN A 57 -12.96 -5.01 30.91
CA GLN A 57 -11.88 -5.76 31.57
C GLN A 57 -10.49 -5.16 31.36
N ALA A 58 -10.32 -4.23 30.43
CA ALA A 58 -9.01 -3.69 30.08
C ALA A 58 -8.25 -3.12 31.28
N VAL A 59 -8.94 -2.53 32.25
CA VAL A 59 -8.33 -1.99 33.48
C VAL A 59 -7.78 -3.08 34.38
N THR A 60 -8.48 -4.21 34.53
CA THR A 60 -8.12 -5.28 35.48
C THR A 60 -7.30 -6.40 34.85
N ASN A 61 -7.34 -6.52 33.51
CA ASN A 61 -6.65 -7.54 32.73
C ASN A 61 -5.95 -6.95 31.49
N PRO A 62 -5.10 -5.91 31.62
CA PRO A 62 -4.55 -5.20 30.48
C PRO A 62 -3.63 -6.07 29.60
N GLN A 63 -2.90 -7.02 30.18
CA GLN A 63 -1.95 -7.86 29.45
C GLN A 63 -2.62 -8.90 28.53
N ASN A 64 -3.88 -9.26 28.81
CA ASN A 64 -4.65 -10.22 28.02
C ASN A 64 -5.87 -9.57 27.35
N THR A 65 -5.92 -8.24 27.31
CA THR A 65 -6.94 -7.46 26.59
C THR A 65 -6.30 -6.80 25.38
N LEU A 66 -6.69 -7.28 24.22
CA LEU A 66 -6.11 -6.91 22.93
C LEU A 66 -6.98 -5.85 22.26
N PHE A 67 -6.37 -4.81 21.77
CA PHE A 67 -6.99 -3.73 20.98
C PHE A 67 -6.02 -3.26 19.89
N ALA A 68 -6.50 -2.48 18.94
CA ALA A 68 -5.71 -1.97 17.79
C ALA A 68 -5.01 -3.08 16.97
N ILE A 69 -5.52 -4.32 17.00
CA ILE A 69 -4.92 -5.48 16.32
C ILE A 69 -4.82 -5.27 14.80
N LYS A 70 -5.72 -4.46 14.23
CA LYS A 70 -5.67 -4.08 12.81
C LYS A 70 -4.34 -3.44 12.40
N ARG A 71 -3.63 -2.78 13.32
CA ARG A 71 -2.29 -2.21 13.08
C ARG A 71 -1.22 -3.28 12.86
N LEU A 72 -1.41 -4.50 13.41
CA LEU A 72 -0.46 -5.61 13.30
C LEU A 72 -0.77 -6.56 12.14
N ILE A 73 -1.99 -6.48 11.56
CA ILE A 73 -2.42 -7.40 10.50
C ILE A 73 -1.53 -7.26 9.27
N GLY A 74 -0.98 -8.38 8.77
CA GLY A 74 -0.09 -8.39 7.60
C GLY A 74 1.27 -7.70 7.79
N ARG A 75 1.70 -7.43 9.04
CA ARG A 75 2.95 -6.74 9.37
C ARG A 75 4.06 -7.69 9.78
N ARG A 76 5.32 -7.25 9.54
CA ARG A 76 6.51 -7.91 10.05
C ARG A 76 6.85 -7.43 11.45
N PHE A 77 7.35 -8.33 12.29
CA PHE A 77 7.83 -7.98 13.64
C PHE A 77 8.97 -6.95 13.63
N SER A 78 9.75 -6.91 12.53
CA SER A 78 10.84 -5.94 12.33
C SER A 78 10.37 -4.55 11.93
N ASP A 79 9.10 -4.37 11.54
CA ASP A 79 8.57 -3.09 11.07
C ASP A 79 8.63 -2.03 12.19
N ASP A 80 9.02 -0.80 11.84
CA ASP A 80 9.14 0.29 12.82
C ASP A 80 7.81 0.65 13.47
N VAL A 81 6.73 0.45 12.73
CA VAL A 81 5.35 0.55 13.22
C VAL A 81 5.12 -0.39 14.40
N VAL A 82 5.49 -1.65 14.24
CA VAL A 82 5.33 -2.69 15.28
C VAL A 82 6.19 -2.38 16.50
N LYS A 83 7.40 -1.84 16.30
CA LYS A 83 8.26 -1.41 17.41
C LYS A 83 7.63 -0.28 18.23
N ARG A 84 6.99 0.69 17.57
CA ARG A 84 6.25 1.77 18.27
C ARG A 84 5.06 1.23 19.04
N ASP A 85 4.30 0.30 18.45
CA ASP A 85 3.16 -0.31 19.13
C ASP A 85 3.60 -1.10 20.37
N GLN A 86 4.77 -1.77 20.35
CA GLN A 86 5.34 -2.45 21.53
C GLN A 86 5.54 -1.52 22.74
N ASP A 87 5.83 -0.23 22.50
CA ASP A 87 6.02 0.77 23.55
C ASP A 87 4.70 1.34 24.10
N ILE A 88 3.59 1.16 23.35
CA ILE A 88 2.30 1.80 23.66
C ILE A 88 1.30 0.81 24.27
N VAL A 89 1.30 -0.46 23.81
CA VAL A 89 0.31 -1.45 24.23
C VAL A 89 0.74 -2.21 25.48
N PRO A 90 -0.18 -2.57 26.39
CA PRO A 90 0.14 -3.31 27.60
C PRO A 90 0.34 -4.82 27.36
N TYR A 91 -0.12 -5.35 26.22
CA TYR A 91 0.04 -6.75 25.86
C TYR A 91 1.33 -6.97 25.07
N LYS A 92 1.78 -8.21 25.00
CA LYS A 92 3.07 -8.54 24.42
C LYS A 92 2.96 -8.84 22.93
N ILE A 93 3.71 -8.07 22.10
CA ILE A 93 3.88 -8.34 20.67
C ILE A 93 5.16 -9.16 20.50
N VAL A 94 5.11 -10.24 19.72
CA VAL A 94 6.19 -11.21 19.52
C VAL A 94 6.39 -11.54 18.05
N GLY A 95 7.60 -11.94 17.69
CA GLY A 95 7.88 -12.47 16.36
C GLY A 95 7.38 -13.90 16.21
N ALA A 96 6.72 -14.19 15.10
CA ALA A 96 6.43 -15.54 14.65
C ALA A 96 7.64 -16.16 13.94
N ASP A 97 7.63 -17.47 13.71
CA ASP A 97 8.73 -18.19 13.04
C ASP A 97 8.91 -17.75 11.58
N ASN A 98 7.83 -17.28 10.94
CA ASN A 98 7.85 -16.69 9.59
C ASN A 98 8.26 -15.20 9.57
N GLY A 99 8.53 -14.60 10.73
CA GLY A 99 8.91 -13.20 10.89
C GLY A 99 7.75 -12.22 11.03
N ASP A 100 6.49 -12.66 11.02
CA ASP A 100 5.33 -11.80 11.20
C ASP A 100 5.17 -11.31 12.64
N ALA A 101 4.48 -10.18 12.82
CA ALA A 101 4.11 -9.66 14.13
C ALA A 101 2.90 -10.44 14.68
N TRP A 102 3.10 -11.15 15.77
CA TRP A 102 2.07 -11.88 16.50
C TRP A 102 1.93 -11.31 17.91
N VAL A 103 0.91 -11.71 18.63
CA VAL A 103 0.74 -11.39 20.05
C VAL A 103 0.84 -12.63 20.91
N GLU A 104 1.26 -12.44 22.18
CA GLU A 104 1.30 -13.51 23.17
C GLU A 104 0.26 -13.24 24.24
N VAL A 105 -0.66 -14.18 24.42
CA VAL A 105 -1.75 -14.14 25.40
C VAL A 105 -1.73 -15.43 26.21
N ASN A 106 -1.67 -15.34 27.53
CA ASN A 106 -1.59 -16.50 28.43
C ASN A 106 -0.50 -17.52 28.02
N GLY A 107 0.65 -17.01 27.50
CA GLY A 107 1.77 -17.83 27.02
C GLY A 107 1.56 -18.49 25.64
N LYS A 108 0.44 -18.24 24.96
CA LYS A 108 0.15 -18.73 23.61
C LYS A 108 0.36 -17.61 22.60
N LYS A 109 1.12 -17.89 21.54
CA LYS A 109 1.27 -16.98 20.39
C LYS A 109 0.05 -17.07 19.49
N MET A 110 -0.48 -15.93 19.08
CA MET A 110 -1.67 -15.81 18.23
C MET A 110 -1.43 -14.83 17.09
N ALA A 111 -1.89 -15.19 15.90
CA ALA A 111 -1.80 -14.34 14.72
C ALA A 111 -2.87 -13.23 14.72
N PRO A 112 -2.58 -12.02 14.24
CA PRO A 112 -3.57 -10.94 14.13
C PRO A 112 -4.85 -11.33 13.37
N PRO A 113 -4.80 -12.11 12.25
CA PRO A 113 -6.03 -12.60 11.61
C PRO A 113 -6.90 -13.50 12.51
N GLU A 114 -6.30 -14.34 13.34
CA GLU A 114 -7.02 -15.19 14.31
C GLU A 114 -7.77 -14.35 15.34
N ILE A 115 -7.16 -13.26 15.78
CA ILE A 115 -7.74 -12.34 16.76
C ILE A 115 -8.84 -11.48 16.10
N SER A 116 -8.57 -10.94 14.91
CA SER A 116 -9.55 -10.17 14.13
C SER A 116 -10.78 -11.00 13.80
N ALA A 117 -10.60 -12.31 13.58
CA ALA A 117 -11.71 -13.23 13.36
C ALA A 117 -12.69 -13.28 14.54
N LYS A 118 -12.25 -13.01 15.79
CA LYS A 118 -13.16 -12.94 16.95
C LYS A 118 -14.12 -11.76 16.85
N VAL A 119 -13.62 -10.62 16.37
CA VAL A 119 -14.48 -9.45 16.10
C VAL A 119 -15.47 -9.76 14.97
N LEU A 120 -14.99 -10.36 13.89
CA LEU A 120 -15.84 -10.76 12.75
C LEU A 120 -16.90 -11.80 13.16
N GLN A 121 -16.58 -12.73 14.05
CA GLN A 121 -17.55 -13.67 14.62
C GLN A 121 -18.64 -12.95 15.42
N LYS A 122 -18.29 -11.90 16.18
CA LYS A 122 -19.27 -11.05 16.89
C LYS A 122 -20.16 -10.30 15.91
N MET A 123 -19.59 -9.74 14.80
CA MET A 123 -20.36 -9.07 13.76
C MET A 123 -21.32 -10.03 13.05
N LYS A 124 -20.83 -11.21 12.68
CA LYS A 124 -21.64 -12.29 12.11
C LYS A 124 -22.80 -12.66 13.04
N LYS A 125 -22.51 -12.93 14.32
CA LYS A 125 -23.52 -13.28 15.31
C LYS A 125 -24.56 -12.18 15.49
N THR A 126 -24.13 -10.91 15.52
CA THR A 126 -25.03 -9.75 15.58
C THR A 126 -26.00 -9.73 14.41
N ALA A 127 -25.51 -10.01 13.19
CA ALA A 127 -26.34 -10.09 11.99
C ALA A 127 -27.30 -11.28 12.01
N GLU A 128 -26.83 -12.46 12.43
CA GLU A 128 -27.64 -13.69 12.56
C GLU A 128 -28.77 -13.52 13.59
N ASP A 129 -28.47 -12.90 14.73
CA ASP A 129 -29.47 -12.65 15.78
C ASP A 129 -30.56 -11.67 15.29
N TYR A 130 -30.18 -10.68 14.47
CA TYR A 130 -31.12 -9.72 13.91
C TYR A 130 -31.97 -10.33 12.78
N LEU A 131 -31.33 -11.06 11.84
CA LEU A 131 -31.98 -11.60 10.65
C LEU A 131 -32.72 -12.91 10.91
N GLY A 132 -32.36 -13.63 11.98
CA GLY A 132 -32.96 -14.93 12.32
C GLY A 132 -32.52 -16.08 11.38
N GLU A 133 -31.44 -15.88 10.61
CA GLU A 133 -30.89 -16.88 9.69
C GLU A 133 -29.36 -16.95 9.79
N GLU A 134 -28.77 -18.06 9.34
CA GLU A 134 -27.33 -18.24 9.28
C GLU A 134 -26.70 -17.37 8.18
N ILE A 135 -25.66 -16.62 8.53
CA ILE A 135 -24.92 -15.75 7.62
C ILE A 135 -23.63 -16.45 7.18
N LYS A 136 -23.44 -16.58 5.88
CA LYS A 136 -22.27 -17.23 5.27
C LYS A 136 -21.37 -16.29 4.47
N GLU A 137 -21.90 -15.17 4.01
CA GLU A 137 -21.25 -14.30 3.04
C GLU A 137 -21.12 -12.88 3.56
N ALA A 138 -19.98 -12.24 3.31
CA ALA A 138 -19.73 -10.88 3.73
C ALA A 138 -18.87 -10.10 2.73
N VAL A 139 -19.05 -8.78 2.73
CA VAL A 139 -18.11 -7.79 2.23
C VAL A 139 -17.43 -7.18 3.45
N ILE A 140 -16.10 -7.13 3.47
CA ILE A 140 -15.31 -6.59 4.58
C ILE A 140 -14.48 -5.41 4.07
N THR A 141 -14.39 -4.34 4.86
CA THR A 141 -13.66 -3.15 4.49
C THR A 141 -12.23 -3.16 5.02
N VAL A 142 -11.38 -2.44 4.30
CA VAL A 142 -9.99 -2.19 4.66
C VAL A 142 -9.62 -0.75 4.34
N PRO A 143 -8.65 -0.13 5.03
CA PRO A 143 -8.08 1.14 4.61
C PRO A 143 -7.60 1.09 3.16
N ALA A 144 -7.71 2.21 2.45
CA ALA A 144 -7.33 2.28 1.03
C ALA A 144 -5.88 1.85 0.79
N TYR A 145 -4.99 2.12 1.75
CA TYR A 145 -3.57 1.80 1.70
C TYR A 145 -3.20 0.40 2.16
N PHE A 146 -4.16 -0.42 2.54
CA PHE A 146 -3.81 -1.80 2.83
C PHE A 146 -3.19 -2.42 1.58
N ASN A 147 -1.99 -2.92 1.76
CA ASN A 147 -1.30 -3.70 0.74
C ASN A 147 -1.92 -5.10 0.60
N ASP A 148 -1.44 -5.83 -0.38
CA ASP A 148 -1.91 -7.18 -0.69
C ASP A 148 -1.88 -8.12 0.53
N SER A 149 -0.80 -8.10 1.31
CA SER A 149 -0.66 -8.94 2.52
C SER A 149 -1.71 -8.63 3.57
N GLN A 150 -2.00 -7.35 3.81
CA GLN A 150 -2.99 -6.91 4.78
C GLN A 150 -4.41 -7.23 4.29
N ARG A 151 -4.69 -7.09 2.99
CA ARG A 151 -5.95 -7.48 2.35
C ARG A 151 -6.18 -8.98 2.45
N GLN A 152 -5.16 -9.78 2.11
CA GLN A 152 -5.22 -11.23 2.22
C GLN A 152 -5.40 -11.68 3.69
N ALA A 153 -4.67 -11.10 4.63
CA ALA A 153 -4.80 -11.41 6.05
C ALA A 153 -6.19 -11.04 6.60
N THR A 154 -6.80 -9.94 6.10
CA THR A 154 -8.19 -9.59 6.43
C THR A 154 -9.18 -10.59 5.84
N LYS A 155 -8.97 -11.04 4.59
CA LYS A 155 -9.77 -12.10 3.96
C LYS A 155 -9.67 -13.42 4.73
N ASP A 156 -8.47 -13.78 5.17
CA ASP A 156 -8.23 -14.97 5.98
C ASP A 156 -8.91 -14.87 7.37
N ALA A 157 -8.91 -13.68 8.00
CA ALA A 157 -9.68 -13.43 9.22
C ALA A 157 -11.19 -13.70 9.02
N GLY A 158 -11.75 -13.27 7.89
CA GLY A 158 -13.14 -13.57 7.51
C GLY A 158 -13.38 -15.08 7.37
N ARG A 159 -12.49 -15.80 6.71
CA ARG A 159 -12.58 -17.27 6.58
C ARG A 159 -12.49 -17.98 7.93
N ILE A 160 -11.58 -17.56 8.81
CA ILE A 160 -11.45 -18.08 10.18
C ILE A 160 -12.74 -17.81 10.98
N ALA A 161 -13.41 -16.68 10.73
CA ALA A 161 -14.71 -16.36 11.34
C ALA A 161 -15.88 -17.18 10.76
N GLY A 162 -15.65 -18.02 9.74
CA GLY A 162 -16.67 -18.80 9.07
C GLY A 162 -17.52 -17.99 8.08
N LEU A 163 -16.89 -16.98 7.45
CA LEU A 163 -17.48 -16.15 6.39
C LEU A 163 -16.78 -16.40 5.06
N ASP A 164 -17.55 -16.57 3.99
CA ASP A 164 -17.07 -16.45 2.62
C ASP A 164 -16.98 -14.96 2.28
N VAL A 165 -15.76 -14.43 2.22
CA VAL A 165 -15.51 -13.03 1.93
C VAL A 165 -15.62 -12.81 0.42
N LYS A 166 -16.78 -12.32 -0.02
CA LYS A 166 -17.09 -12.07 -1.43
C LYS A 166 -16.25 -10.97 -2.02
N ARG A 167 -15.95 -9.93 -1.22
CA ARG A 167 -15.11 -8.82 -1.63
C ARG A 167 -14.45 -8.15 -0.43
N ILE A 168 -13.22 -7.71 -0.63
CA ILE A 168 -12.55 -6.70 0.19
C ILE A 168 -12.75 -5.36 -0.53
N ILE A 169 -13.24 -4.35 0.17
CA ILE A 169 -13.50 -3.00 -0.38
C ILE A 169 -12.78 -1.95 0.47
N ASN A 170 -12.29 -0.89 -0.16
CA ASN A 170 -11.67 0.20 0.57
C ASN A 170 -12.69 1.02 1.37
N GLU A 171 -12.35 1.41 2.59
CA GLU A 171 -13.20 2.19 3.51
C GLU A 171 -13.73 3.48 2.88
N PRO A 172 -12.89 4.35 2.26
CA PRO A 172 -13.38 5.57 1.63
C PRO A 172 -14.32 5.29 0.45
N THR A 173 -14.08 4.23 -0.28
CA THR A 173 -14.94 3.83 -1.40
C THR A 173 -16.30 3.33 -0.89
N ALA A 174 -16.31 2.55 0.19
CA ALA A 174 -17.55 2.14 0.85
C ALA A 174 -18.33 3.36 1.35
N ALA A 175 -17.65 4.32 1.99
CA ALA A 175 -18.30 5.55 2.45
C ALA A 175 -18.92 6.35 1.30
N ALA A 176 -18.23 6.47 0.16
CA ALA A 176 -18.77 7.13 -1.03
C ALA A 176 -20.03 6.44 -1.58
N LEU A 177 -20.06 5.09 -1.57
CA LEU A 177 -21.26 4.33 -1.93
C LEU A 177 -22.45 4.66 -1.02
N ALA A 178 -22.25 4.68 0.30
CA ALA A 178 -23.31 5.02 1.25
C ALA A 178 -23.90 6.41 1.03
N TYR A 179 -23.07 7.31 0.51
CA TYR A 179 -23.45 8.69 0.23
C TYR A 179 -24.16 8.87 -1.11
N GLY A 180 -23.81 8.10 -2.13
CA GLY A 180 -24.12 8.38 -3.52
C GLY A 180 -25.48 7.91 -4.02
N LEU A 181 -26.07 6.86 -3.44
CA LEU A 181 -27.26 6.19 -4.01
C LEU A 181 -28.51 7.08 -4.03
N ASP A 182 -28.65 8.00 -3.09
CA ASP A 182 -29.87 8.80 -2.97
C ASP A 182 -29.80 10.18 -3.67
N LYS A 183 -28.63 10.63 -4.15
CA LYS A 183 -28.39 12.07 -4.37
C LYS A 183 -27.55 12.47 -5.58
N ALA A 184 -27.02 11.54 -6.35
CA ALA A 184 -26.22 11.88 -7.52
C ALA A 184 -27.13 12.30 -8.69
N GLN A 185 -27.26 13.60 -8.89
CA GLN A 185 -27.73 14.16 -10.16
C GLN A 185 -26.50 14.75 -10.86
N GLY A 186 -26.05 14.10 -11.93
CA GLY A 186 -24.87 14.48 -12.71
C GLY A 186 -23.54 14.08 -12.08
N ASP A 187 -22.48 14.30 -12.83
CA ASP A 187 -21.11 13.96 -12.40
C ASP A 187 -20.66 14.80 -11.23
N LYS A 188 -20.02 14.18 -10.25
CA LYS A 188 -19.52 14.82 -9.04
C LYS A 188 -18.13 14.34 -8.67
N LYS A 189 -17.33 15.24 -8.10
CA LYS A 189 -16.04 14.95 -7.49
C LYS A 189 -16.13 15.06 -5.99
N LEU A 190 -15.82 13.99 -5.30
CA LEU A 190 -15.95 13.87 -3.86
C LEU A 190 -14.55 13.77 -3.23
N ALA A 191 -14.36 14.43 -2.08
CA ALA A 191 -13.27 14.14 -1.18
C ALA A 191 -13.81 13.35 0.02
N VAL A 192 -13.37 12.13 0.21
CA VAL A 192 -13.63 11.34 1.41
C VAL A 192 -12.46 11.52 2.36
N TYR A 193 -12.73 12.15 3.50
CA TYR A 193 -11.75 12.42 4.55
C TYR A 193 -12.09 11.53 5.73
N ASP A 194 -11.31 10.46 5.90
CA ASP A 194 -11.48 9.45 6.94
C ASP A 194 -10.42 9.61 8.02
N LEU A 195 -10.82 10.15 9.18
CA LEU A 195 -9.98 10.22 10.36
C LEU A 195 -10.55 9.30 11.43
N GLY A 196 -10.03 8.08 11.45
CA GLY A 196 -10.45 7.02 12.35
C GLY A 196 -9.75 7.06 13.71
N GLY A 197 -9.76 5.94 14.41
CA GLY A 197 -9.10 5.79 15.71
C GLY A 197 -7.59 5.66 15.61
N GLY A 198 -7.07 5.11 14.52
CA GLY A 198 -5.64 4.83 14.35
C GLY A 198 -5.02 5.28 13.04
N THR A 199 -5.84 5.58 12.03
CA THR A 199 -5.40 5.95 10.68
C THR A 199 -6.13 7.18 10.18
N PHE A 200 -5.48 7.87 9.24
CA PHE A 200 -6.06 8.93 8.43
C PHE A 200 -5.96 8.55 6.96
N ASP A 201 -7.07 8.58 6.25
CA ASP A 201 -7.16 8.33 4.81
C ASP A 201 -7.90 9.47 4.11
N VAL A 202 -7.45 9.82 2.91
CA VAL A 202 -8.17 10.73 2.03
C VAL A 202 -8.22 10.13 0.63
N SER A 203 -9.41 10.10 0.03
CA SER A 203 -9.60 9.64 -1.34
C SER A 203 -10.37 10.66 -2.15
N ILE A 204 -9.95 10.88 -3.37
CA ILE A 204 -10.65 11.68 -4.36
C ILE A 204 -11.39 10.73 -5.28
N ILE A 205 -12.70 10.87 -5.36
CA ILE A 205 -13.59 9.94 -6.06
C ILE A 205 -14.45 10.73 -7.05
N GLU A 206 -14.52 10.25 -8.27
CA GLU A 206 -15.47 10.72 -9.27
C GLU A 206 -16.70 9.81 -9.27
N VAL A 207 -17.86 10.43 -9.24
CA VAL A 207 -19.15 9.74 -9.41
C VAL A 207 -19.76 10.25 -10.71
N ALA A 208 -19.94 9.36 -11.67
CA ALA A 208 -20.54 9.66 -12.97
C ALA A 208 -21.82 8.84 -13.16
N GLU A 209 -22.80 9.39 -13.86
CA GLU A 209 -23.99 8.67 -14.30
C GLU A 209 -23.81 8.26 -15.76
N ILE A 210 -23.60 6.96 -16.02
CA ILE A 210 -23.39 6.40 -17.35
C ILE A 210 -24.49 5.38 -17.63
N ASP A 211 -25.29 5.60 -18.67
CA ASP A 211 -26.39 4.71 -19.08
C ASP A 211 -27.43 4.39 -17.98
N GLY A 212 -27.57 5.28 -16.98
CA GLY A 212 -28.47 5.12 -15.84
C GLY A 212 -27.88 4.32 -14.68
N GLU A 213 -26.59 3.97 -14.75
CA GLU A 213 -25.83 3.37 -13.65
C GLU A 213 -24.88 4.42 -13.05
N HIS A 214 -24.72 4.39 -11.73
CA HIS A 214 -23.73 5.22 -11.05
C HIS A 214 -22.39 4.52 -11.01
N GLN A 215 -21.41 5.10 -11.69
CA GLN A 215 -20.02 4.64 -11.66
C GLN A 215 -19.25 5.46 -10.63
N PHE A 216 -18.63 4.76 -9.69
CA PHE A 216 -17.72 5.33 -8.70
C PHE A 216 -16.28 4.98 -9.09
N GLU A 217 -15.49 5.97 -9.41
CA GLU A 217 -14.09 5.82 -9.77
C GLU A 217 -13.20 6.55 -8.77
N VAL A 218 -12.30 5.83 -8.13
CA VAL A 218 -11.26 6.42 -7.28
C VAL A 218 -10.19 7.01 -8.19
N LEU A 219 -10.01 8.33 -8.15
CA LEU A 219 -8.98 9.01 -8.94
C LEU A 219 -7.62 8.97 -8.26
N SER A 220 -7.63 9.09 -6.93
CA SER A 220 -6.40 9.02 -6.12
C SER A 220 -6.74 8.73 -4.68
N THR A 221 -5.74 8.27 -3.94
CA THR A 221 -5.83 8.04 -2.51
C THR A 221 -4.50 8.39 -1.83
N ASN A 222 -4.54 8.93 -0.62
CA ASN A 222 -3.37 9.22 0.22
C ASN A 222 -3.74 9.22 1.71
N GLY A 223 -2.79 9.23 2.65
CA GLY A 223 -3.12 9.19 4.08
C GLY A 223 -1.92 9.03 5.02
N ASP A 224 -2.17 8.63 6.27
CA ASP A 224 -1.17 8.43 7.34
C ASP A 224 -1.65 7.32 8.31
N THR A 225 -0.97 6.16 8.34
CA THR A 225 -1.32 5.01 9.21
C THR A 225 -1.02 5.21 10.69
N PHE A 226 -0.38 6.32 11.04
CA PHE A 226 -0.04 6.71 12.40
C PHE A 226 -0.64 8.05 12.78
N LEU A 227 -1.86 8.27 12.35
CA LEU A 227 -2.59 9.49 12.67
C LEU A 227 -4.06 9.16 12.88
N GLY A 228 -4.48 9.10 14.13
CA GLY A 228 -5.86 8.80 14.49
C GLY A 228 -6.20 9.23 15.90
N GLY A 229 -7.44 8.96 16.30
CA GLY A 229 -7.97 9.35 17.61
C GLY A 229 -7.14 8.93 18.81
N GLU A 230 -6.41 7.80 18.71
CA GLU A 230 -5.52 7.33 19.76
C GLU A 230 -4.32 8.27 19.97
N ASP A 231 -3.80 8.90 18.90
CA ASP A 231 -2.72 9.88 19.00
C ASP A 231 -3.21 11.15 19.71
N PHE A 232 -4.47 11.54 19.46
CA PHE A 232 -5.13 12.63 20.18
C PHE A 232 -5.29 12.30 21.66
N ASP A 233 -5.70 11.08 22.00
CA ASP A 233 -5.79 10.62 23.38
C ASP A 233 -4.43 10.66 24.07
N MET A 234 -3.36 10.24 23.40
CA MET A 234 -2.00 10.29 23.95
C MET A 234 -1.56 11.71 24.31
N ARG A 235 -1.90 12.72 23.49
CA ARG A 235 -1.62 14.13 23.82
C ARG A 235 -2.36 14.57 25.08
N ILE A 236 -3.57 14.09 25.31
CA ILE A 236 -4.33 14.35 26.54
C ILE A 236 -3.68 13.63 27.72
N ILE A 237 -3.30 12.35 27.56
CA ILE A 237 -2.65 11.54 28.60
C ILE A 237 -1.35 12.20 29.03
N ASP A 238 -0.50 12.60 28.11
CA ASP A 238 0.76 13.29 28.42
C ASP A 238 0.51 14.59 29.21
N PHE A 239 -0.48 15.38 28.80
CA PHE A 239 -0.89 16.58 29.54
C PHE A 239 -1.32 16.25 30.97
N LEU A 240 -2.14 15.21 31.16
CA LEU A 240 -2.64 14.79 32.48
C LEU A 240 -1.51 14.28 33.38
N VAL A 241 -0.62 13.47 32.83
CA VAL A 241 0.55 12.93 33.57
C VAL A 241 1.47 14.08 34.02
N ASP A 242 1.78 15.02 33.13
CA ASP A 242 2.63 16.16 33.44
C ASP A 242 1.99 17.08 34.47
N ALA A 243 0.68 17.33 34.38
CA ALA A 243 -0.06 18.13 35.34
C ALA A 243 -0.06 17.46 36.71
N PHE A 244 -0.36 16.16 36.76
CA PHE A 244 -0.36 15.39 38.01
C PHE A 244 1.03 15.31 38.65
N LYS A 245 2.08 15.10 37.88
CA LYS A 245 3.46 15.09 38.33
C LYS A 245 3.88 16.43 38.94
N LYS A 246 3.45 17.55 38.35
CA LYS A 246 3.71 18.90 38.88
C LYS A 246 2.97 19.15 40.21
N GLU A 247 1.75 18.66 40.34
CA GLU A 247 0.91 18.90 41.51
C GLU A 247 1.21 17.93 42.67
N GLN A 248 1.34 16.62 42.35
CA GLN A 248 1.45 15.56 43.35
C GLN A 248 2.85 14.95 43.48
N GLY A 249 3.80 15.32 42.61
CA GLY A 249 5.17 14.80 42.62
C GLY A 249 5.34 13.36 42.16
N VAL A 250 4.25 12.69 41.68
CA VAL A 250 4.26 11.29 41.28
C VAL A 250 4.15 11.18 39.76
N ASP A 251 4.97 10.32 39.15
CA ASP A 251 4.95 10.04 37.73
C ASP A 251 4.08 8.78 37.46
N LEU A 252 2.97 8.97 36.78
CA LEU A 252 2.03 7.90 36.45
C LEU A 252 2.45 7.03 35.25
N LYS A 253 3.51 7.39 34.52
CA LYS A 253 3.96 6.65 33.33
C LYS A 253 4.39 5.20 33.64
N ASN A 254 4.80 4.94 34.88
CA ASN A 254 5.25 3.61 35.32
C ASN A 254 4.16 2.77 36.00
N ASP A 255 2.92 3.27 36.03
CA ASP A 255 1.77 2.56 36.64
C ASP A 255 0.80 2.14 35.54
N PRO A 256 0.82 0.86 35.11
CA PRO A 256 -0.04 0.38 34.03
C PRO A 256 -1.55 0.53 34.30
N LEU A 257 -1.97 0.40 35.58
CA LEU A 257 -3.38 0.58 35.97
C LEU A 257 -3.79 2.04 35.88
N ALA A 258 -2.92 2.96 36.31
CA ALA A 258 -3.14 4.39 36.18
C ALA A 258 -3.21 4.81 34.71
N LEU A 259 -2.28 4.31 33.88
CA LEU A 259 -2.27 4.59 32.44
C LEU A 259 -3.55 4.13 31.74
N GLN A 260 -4.05 2.93 32.07
CA GLN A 260 -5.29 2.44 31.47
C GLN A 260 -6.50 3.31 31.85
N ARG A 261 -6.57 3.75 33.11
CA ARG A 261 -7.62 4.66 33.59
C ARG A 261 -7.49 6.06 32.96
N LEU A 262 -6.26 6.53 32.74
CA LEU A 262 -6.00 7.77 32.02
C LEU A 262 -6.45 7.68 30.56
N LYS A 263 -6.20 6.54 29.90
CA LYS A 263 -6.61 6.30 28.52
C LYS A 263 -8.14 6.40 28.36
N GLU A 264 -8.89 5.73 29.24
CA GLU A 264 -10.35 5.80 29.24
C GLU A 264 -10.87 7.21 29.52
N ALA A 265 -10.27 7.90 30.49
CA ALA A 265 -10.65 9.25 30.82
C ALA A 265 -10.32 10.28 29.72
N ALA A 266 -9.18 10.10 29.03
CA ALA A 266 -8.76 10.93 27.89
C ALA A 266 -9.71 10.77 26.70
N GLU A 267 -10.02 9.53 26.30
CA GLU A 267 -10.99 9.22 25.24
C GLU A 267 -12.35 9.84 25.55
N LYS A 268 -12.86 9.63 26.77
CA LYS A 268 -14.12 10.19 27.22
C LYS A 268 -14.12 11.72 27.18
N ALA A 269 -13.07 12.36 27.71
CA ALA A 269 -12.95 13.82 27.71
C ALA A 269 -12.89 14.39 26.28
N LYS A 270 -12.14 13.74 25.37
CA LYS A 270 -12.07 14.09 23.96
C LYS A 270 -13.46 14.08 23.31
N ILE A 271 -14.23 13.02 23.53
CA ILE A 271 -15.59 12.87 23.00
C ILE A 271 -16.52 13.97 23.58
N GLU A 272 -16.51 14.18 24.90
CA GLU A 272 -17.33 15.21 25.55
C GLU A 272 -17.00 16.63 25.05
N LEU A 273 -15.72 16.93 24.81
CA LEU A 273 -15.27 18.22 24.30
C LEU A 273 -15.64 18.48 22.84
N SER A 274 -16.10 17.50 22.09
CA SER A 274 -16.69 17.73 20.77
C SER A 274 -18.05 18.45 20.83
N SER A 275 -18.79 18.29 21.93
CA SER A 275 -20.08 18.96 22.17
C SER A 275 -20.01 20.03 23.26
N SER A 276 -19.14 19.89 24.25
CA SER A 276 -19.01 20.79 25.40
C SER A 276 -17.76 21.67 25.28
N SER A 277 -17.78 22.86 25.92
CA SER A 277 -16.61 23.77 25.96
C SER A 277 -15.57 23.38 27.00
N GLN A 278 -15.95 22.57 28.00
CA GLN A 278 -15.09 22.07 29.07
C GLN A 278 -15.61 20.76 29.65
N THR A 279 -14.73 19.97 30.24
CA THR A 279 -15.04 18.75 30.98
C THR A 279 -14.13 18.62 32.21
N ASP A 280 -14.59 17.89 33.22
CA ASP A 280 -13.84 17.59 34.44
C ASP A 280 -13.35 16.14 34.41
N ILE A 281 -12.05 15.92 34.46
CA ILE A 281 -11.41 14.60 34.53
C ILE A 281 -11.17 14.29 36.01
N ASN A 282 -12.02 13.44 36.57
CA ASN A 282 -11.97 13.05 37.98
C ASN A 282 -11.65 11.56 38.11
N LEU A 283 -10.44 11.26 38.59
CA LEU A 283 -9.93 9.91 38.80
C LEU A 283 -9.55 9.71 40.28
N PRO A 284 -10.51 9.34 41.13
CA PRO A 284 -10.24 9.06 42.52
C PRO A 284 -9.35 7.79 42.65
N TYR A 285 -8.42 7.82 43.61
CA TYR A 285 -7.50 6.70 43.87
C TYR A 285 -6.73 6.26 42.62
N ILE A 286 -6.19 7.24 41.87
CA ILE A 286 -5.46 6.94 40.62
C ILE A 286 -4.16 6.20 40.91
N THR A 287 -3.50 6.50 42.02
CA THR A 287 -2.31 5.83 42.54
C THR A 287 -2.19 6.06 44.05
N ALA A 288 -1.16 5.48 44.68
CA ALA A 288 -0.83 5.70 46.08
C ALA A 288 0.69 5.77 46.27
N ASP A 289 1.14 6.59 47.23
CA ASP A 289 2.53 6.65 47.66
C ASP A 289 2.62 6.53 49.22
N ALA A 290 3.80 6.75 49.79
CA ALA A 290 4.02 6.69 51.22
C ALA A 290 3.15 7.67 52.03
N SER A 291 2.62 8.73 51.40
CA SER A 291 1.72 9.70 52.04
C SER A 291 0.23 9.34 51.96
N GLY A 292 -0.09 8.23 51.24
CA GLY A 292 -1.45 7.74 51.08
C GLY A 292 -1.97 7.77 49.64
N PRO A 293 -3.29 7.56 49.50
CA PRO A 293 -3.91 7.57 48.17
C PRO A 293 -3.88 8.95 47.52
N LYS A 294 -3.70 8.98 46.21
CA LYS A 294 -3.70 10.17 45.37
C LYS A 294 -4.90 10.18 44.44
N HIS A 295 -5.42 11.38 44.20
CA HIS A 295 -6.60 11.61 43.36
C HIS A 295 -6.25 12.63 42.30
N MET A 296 -6.78 12.46 41.10
CA MET A 296 -6.67 13.44 40.03
C MET A 296 -8.03 14.13 39.82
N ASN A 297 -8.01 15.44 39.81
CA ASN A 297 -9.16 16.25 39.42
C ASN A 297 -8.66 17.44 38.57
N ILE A 298 -8.77 17.28 37.25
CA ILE A 298 -8.27 18.26 36.29
C ILE A 298 -9.39 18.70 35.36
N LYS A 299 -9.56 20.00 35.21
CA LYS A 299 -10.47 20.59 34.23
C LYS A 299 -9.75 20.74 32.89
N LEU A 300 -10.34 20.19 31.84
CA LEU A 300 -9.86 20.32 30.47
C LEU A 300 -10.88 21.14 29.65
N THR A 301 -10.42 22.16 28.96
CA THR A 301 -11.24 22.96 28.05
C THR A 301 -11.01 22.52 26.60
N ARG A 302 -12.02 22.74 25.74
CA ARG A 302 -11.89 22.50 24.29
C ARG A 302 -10.70 23.27 23.70
N ALA A 303 -10.56 24.56 24.04
CA ALA A 303 -9.43 25.37 23.56
C ALA A 303 -8.06 24.79 23.97
N LYS A 304 -7.96 24.21 25.18
CA LYS A 304 -6.73 23.53 25.60
C LYS A 304 -6.50 22.25 24.81
N LEU A 305 -7.53 21.43 24.62
CA LEU A 305 -7.46 20.22 23.78
C LEU A 305 -6.99 20.59 22.37
N GLU A 306 -7.64 21.54 21.72
CA GLU A 306 -7.29 22.00 20.37
C GLU A 306 -5.83 22.44 20.28
N SER A 307 -5.33 23.15 21.31
CA SER A 307 -3.92 23.55 21.33
C SER A 307 -2.94 22.37 21.50
N LEU A 308 -3.35 21.28 22.16
CA LEU A 308 -2.52 20.07 22.34
C LEU A 308 -2.42 19.24 21.07
N VAL A 309 -3.43 19.29 20.22
CA VAL A 309 -3.58 18.41 19.05
C VAL A 309 -3.48 19.14 17.71
N ASP A 310 -3.25 20.45 17.69
CA ASP A 310 -3.20 21.25 16.46
C ASP A 310 -2.23 20.69 15.44
N GLU A 311 -1.03 20.27 15.88
CA GLU A 311 -0.04 19.62 15.01
C GLU A 311 -0.60 18.38 14.32
N LEU A 312 -1.33 17.53 15.04
CA LEU A 312 -1.95 16.31 14.48
C LEU A 312 -3.00 16.65 13.44
N VAL A 313 -3.82 17.68 13.70
CA VAL A 313 -4.82 18.13 12.74
C VAL A 313 -4.17 18.70 11.48
N GLN A 314 -3.12 19.51 11.61
CA GLN A 314 -2.40 20.08 10.46
C GLN A 314 -1.72 19.01 9.60
N ARG A 315 -1.23 17.92 10.20
CA ARG A 315 -0.63 16.78 9.47
C ARG A 315 -1.59 16.15 8.46
N THR A 316 -2.90 16.22 8.66
CA THR A 316 -3.87 15.67 7.70
C THR A 316 -3.92 16.43 6.38
N LEU A 317 -3.45 17.67 6.34
CA LEU A 317 -3.57 18.52 5.15
C LEU A 317 -2.58 18.16 4.04
N GLU A 318 -1.41 17.63 4.40
CA GLU A 318 -0.41 17.26 3.40
C GLU A 318 -0.86 16.08 2.52
N PRO A 319 -1.37 14.96 3.09
CA PRO A 319 -2.02 13.92 2.30
C PRO A 319 -3.16 14.43 1.41
N CYS A 320 -3.96 15.39 1.89
CA CYS A 320 -5.03 15.99 1.08
C CYS A 320 -4.48 16.71 -0.16
N LYS A 321 -3.38 17.46 -0.02
CA LYS A 321 -2.73 18.13 -1.16
C LYS A 321 -2.19 17.13 -2.16
N ILE A 322 -1.52 16.08 -1.67
CA ILE A 322 -0.95 15.03 -2.52
C ILE A 322 -2.06 14.33 -3.30
N ALA A 323 -3.14 13.92 -2.63
CA ALA A 323 -4.28 13.28 -3.28
C ALA A 323 -4.92 14.16 -4.38
N LEU A 324 -5.09 15.45 -4.12
CA LEU A 324 -5.59 16.39 -5.12
C LEU A 324 -4.65 16.53 -6.31
N ASN A 325 -3.34 16.66 -6.07
CA ASN A 325 -2.34 16.74 -7.13
C ASN A 325 -2.31 15.47 -7.98
N ASP A 326 -2.35 14.29 -7.36
CA ASP A 326 -2.37 13.00 -8.04
C ASP A 326 -3.64 12.83 -8.90
N ALA A 327 -4.77 13.37 -8.45
CA ALA A 327 -6.01 13.42 -9.22
C ALA A 327 -6.01 14.51 -10.31
N GLY A 328 -4.98 15.37 -10.38
CA GLY A 328 -4.94 16.51 -11.29
C GLY A 328 -5.98 17.60 -10.98
N LEU A 329 -6.40 17.70 -9.72
CA LEU A 329 -7.48 18.58 -9.26
C LEU A 329 -6.97 19.59 -8.22
N SER A 330 -7.74 20.66 -8.05
CA SER A 330 -7.60 21.61 -6.95
C SER A 330 -8.73 21.43 -5.92
N ALA A 331 -8.56 21.99 -4.73
CA ALA A 331 -9.60 21.95 -3.69
C ALA A 331 -10.94 22.55 -4.16
N SER A 332 -10.92 23.53 -5.08
CA SER A 332 -12.13 24.15 -5.63
C SER A 332 -12.91 23.25 -6.59
N ASP A 333 -12.26 22.21 -7.15
CA ASP A 333 -12.89 21.26 -8.08
C ASP A 333 -13.71 20.19 -7.35
N ILE A 334 -13.55 20.09 -6.02
CA ILE A 334 -14.31 19.16 -5.19
C ILE A 334 -15.71 19.69 -4.94
N ASP A 335 -16.72 18.88 -5.27
CA ASP A 335 -18.12 19.24 -5.10
C ASP A 335 -18.61 19.04 -3.67
N ASP A 336 -18.31 17.91 -3.08
CA ASP A 336 -18.74 17.52 -1.74
C ASP A 336 -17.58 16.88 -0.94
N ILE A 337 -17.54 17.15 0.36
CA ILE A 337 -16.59 16.56 1.30
C ILE A 337 -17.38 15.65 2.26
N ILE A 338 -16.99 14.39 2.33
CA ILE A 338 -17.56 13.38 3.22
C ILE A 338 -16.59 13.15 4.37
N LEU A 339 -17.06 13.30 5.59
CA LEU A 339 -16.30 12.98 6.79
C LEU A 339 -16.61 11.55 7.23
N VAL A 340 -15.58 10.78 7.48
CA VAL A 340 -15.63 9.41 7.96
C VAL A 340 -14.71 9.26 9.17
N GLY A 341 -14.98 8.26 9.99
CA GLY A 341 -14.22 7.99 11.21
C GLY A 341 -14.62 8.88 12.40
N GLY A 342 -14.59 8.31 13.60
CA GLY A 342 -15.07 8.99 14.81
C GLY A 342 -14.31 10.27 15.17
N GLN A 343 -13.01 10.34 14.84
CA GLN A 343 -12.18 11.52 15.14
C GLN A 343 -12.54 12.73 14.25
N SER A 344 -13.12 12.51 13.08
CA SER A 344 -13.64 13.59 12.21
C SER A 344 -14.79 14.41 12.83
N ARG A 345 -15.39 13.92 13.91
CA ARG A 345 -16.43 14.65 14.65
C ARG A 345 -15.89 15.85 15.42
N MET A 346 -14.57 15.91 15.65
CA MET A 346 -13.94 17.01 16.39
C MET A 346 -14.14 18.35 15.66
N PRO A 347 -14.68 19.40 16.34
CA PRO A 347 -14.95 20.70 15.70
C PRO A 347 -13.73 21.31 15.01
N LYS A 348 -12.52 21.18 15.59
CA LYS A 348 -11.28 21.69 15.00
C LYS A 348 -10.92 20.99 13.69
N VAL A 349 -11.16 19.68 13.60
CA VAL A 349 -10.95 18.93 12.36
C VAL A 349 -11.91 19.45 11.27
N GLN A 350 -13.19 19.60 11.60
CA GLN A 350 -14.19 20.11 10.64
C GLN A 350 -13.86 21.52 10.16
N GLU A 351 -13.42 22.41 11.06
CA GLU A 351 -12.98 23.77 10.73
C GLU A 351 -11.79 23.76 9.75
N VAL A 352 -10.80 22.95 10.02
CA VAL A 352 -9.59 22.87 9.18
C VAL A 352 -9.91 22.29 7.80
N VAL A 353 -10.75 21.26 7.74
CA VAL A 353 -11.22 20.68 6.47
C VAL A 353 -12.03 21.70 5.66
N GLU A 354 -12.97 22.41 6.30
CA GLU A 354 -13.76 23.47 5.66
C GLU A 354 -12.87 24.58 5.10
N ASN A 355 -11.89 25.04 5.88
CA ASN A 355 -10.93 26.05 5.44
C ASN A 355 -10.06 25.59 4.27
N PHE A 356 -9.65 24.32 4.26
CA PHE A 356 -8.80 23.75 3.21
C PHE A 356 -9.55 23.60 1.88
N PHE A 357 -10.74 23.02 1.89
CA PHE A 357 -11.53 22.80 0.68
C PHE A 357 -12.40 24.01 0.29
N GLY A 358 -12.55 25.00 1.17
CA GLY A 358 -13.41 26.16 0.93
C GLY A 358 -14.92 25.86 0.95
N LYS A 359 -15.29 24.67 1.41
CA LYS A 359 -16.69 24.18 1.50
C LYS A 359 -16.89 23.44 2.81
N ALA A 360 -18.06 23.59 3.42
CA ALA A 360 -18.43 22.85 4.62
C ALA A 360 -18.57 21.35 4.31
N PRO A 361 -17.96 20.48 5.12
CA PRO A 361 -18.17 19.04 4.97
C PRO A 361 -19.61 18.64 5.24
N ARG A 362 -20.06 17.59 4.58
CA ARG A 362 -21.43 17.06 4.77
C ARG A 362 -21.55 16.37 6.12
N LYS A 363 -22.75 16.50 6.71
CA LYS A 363 -23.09 15.98 8.05
C LYS A 363 -24.32 15.06 8.04
N ASP A 364 -24.82 14.73 6.87
CA ASP A 364 -26.03 13.91 6.69
C ASP A 364 -25.73 12.40 6.69
N VAL A 365 -24.46 12.00 6.58
CA VAL A 365 -24.00 10.63 6.75
C VAL A 365 -23.38 10.50 8.14
N ASN A 366 -23.72 9.44 8.88
CA ASN A 366 -23.09 9.13 10.16
C ASN A 366 -21.66 8.60 9.90
N PRO A 367 -20.59 9.30 10.33
CA PRO A 367 -19.23 8.92 10.03
C PRO A 367 -18.79 7.57 10.62
N ASP A 368 -19.50 7.06 11.65
CA ASP A 368 -19.22 5.75 12.26
C ASP A 368 -19.96 4.60 11.57
N GLU A 369 -20.91 4.89 10.68
CA GLU A 369 -21.79 3.90 10.04
C GLU A 369 -21.61 3.84 8.52
N ALA A 370 -21.14 4.93 7.91
CA ALA A 370 -21.06 5.10 6.46
C ALA A 370 -20.31 3.95 5.76
N VAL A 371 -19.20 3.51 6.35
CA VAL A 371 -18.36 2.46 5.80
C VAL A 371 -19.08 1.11 5.78
N ALA A 372 -19.73 0.72 6.88
CA ALA A 372 -20.51 -0.51 6.94
C ALA A 372 -21.73 -0.46 6.01
N MET A 373 -22.40 0.70 5.90
CA MET A 373 -23.52 0.89 4.97
C MET A 373 -23.06 0.68 3.52
N GLY A 374 -21.93 1.28 3.11
CA GLY A 374 -21.38 1.11 1.78
C GLY A 374 -20.94 -0.32 1.49
N ALA A 375 -20.37 -1.00 2.47
CA ALA A 375 -20.05 -2.44 2.37
C ALA A 375 -21.33 -3.28 2.17
N ALA A 376 -22.43 -2.94 2.85
CA ALA A 376 -23.71 -3.61 2.67
C ALA A 376 -24.32 -3.35 1.27
N ILE A 377 -24.19 -2.12 0.74
CA ILE A 377 -24.59 -1.79 -0.64
C ILE A 377 -23.81 -2.66 -1.63
N GLN A 378 -22.48 -2.75 -1.47
CA GLN A 378 -21.65 -3.62 -2.31
C GLN A 378 -22.08 -5.09 -2.18
N GLY A 379 -22.46 -5.55 -0.99
CA GLY A 379 -23.08 -6.86 -0.78
C GLY A 379 -24.37 -7.03 -1.58
N GLY A 380 -25.23 -6.01 -1.59
CA GLY A 380 -26.46 -5.98 -2.39
C GLY A 380 -26.19 -6.03 -3.91
N VAL A 381 -25.15 -5.35 -4.38
CA VAL A 381 -24.70 -5.43 -5.80
C VAL A 381 -24.28 -6.85 -6.14
N LEU A 382 -23.44 -7.47 -5.31
CA LEU A 382 -22.98 -8.85 -5.52
C LEU A 382 -24.10 -9.88 -5.41
N GLY A 383 -25.11 -9.64 -4.56
CA GLY A 383 -26.31 -10.44 -4.39
C GLY A 383 -27.36 -10.21 -5.48
N GLY A 384 -27.19 -9.20 -6.34
CA GLY A 384 -28.15 -8.81 -7.38
C GLY A 384 -29.38 -8.05 -6.86
N GLU A 385 -29.37 -7.58 -5.62
CA GLU A 385 -30.42 -6.75 -5.01
C GLU A 385 -30.30 -5.29 -5.48
N VAL A 386 -29.07 -4.80 -5.71
CA VAL A 386 -28.74 -3.49 -6.26
C VAL A 386 -28.13 -3.67 -7.64
N LYS A 387 -28.62 -2.94 -8.65
CA LYS A 387 -28.21 -3.15 -10.05
C LYS A 387 -27.49 -1.99 -10.69
N ASP A 388 -27.59 -0.80 -10.13
CA ASP A 388 -27.23 0.43 -10.84
C ASP A 388 -25.94 1.07 -10.25
N VAL A 389 -25.01 0.23 -9.76
CA VAL A 389 -23.76 0.69 -9.15
C VAL A 389 -22.56 -0.11 -9.67
N LEU A 390 -21.60 0.57 -10.25
CA LEU A 390 -20.29 0.05 -10.62
C LEU A 390 -19.20 0.72 -9.78
N LEU A 391 -18.33 -0.10 -9.17
CA LEU A 391 -17.23 0.37 -8.35
C LEU A 391 -15.89 0.04 -8.99
N LEU A 392 -15.09 1.08 -9.23
CA LEU A 392 -13.72 0.98 -9.72
C LEU A 392 -12.77 1.60 -8.67
N ASP A 393 -11.84 0.79 -8.19
CA ASP A 393 -10.81 1.18 -7.23
C ASP A 393 -9.45 1.31 -7.92
N VAL A 394 -8.40 1.79 -7.24
CA VAL A 394 -7.08 2.00 -7.82
C VAL A 394 -5.96 1.39 -6.98
N THR A 395 -4.83 1.14 -7.63
CA THR A 395 -3.60 0.77 -6.93
C THR A 395 -3.00 1.98 -6.20
N PRO A 396 -2.55 1.86 -4.94
CA PRO A 396 -1.98 2.99 -4.20
C PRO A 396 -0.56 3.36 -4.65
N LEU A 397 0.20 2.40 -5.18
CA LEU A 397 1.58 2.56 -5.65
C LEU A 397 1.83 1.77 -6.94
N SER A 398 2.85 2.21 -7.70
CA SER A 398 3.36 1.49 -8.86
C SER A 398 3.92 0.12 -8.49
N LEU A 399 3.72 -0.84 -9.39
CA LEU A 399 4.16 -2.22 -9.28
C LEU A 399 5.07 -2.55 -10.47
N GLY A 400 6.15 -3.26 -10.21
CA GLY A 400 7.12 -3.60 -11.24
C GLY A 400 8.09 -4.69 -10.80
N ILE A 401 9.12 -4.88 -11.60
CA ILE A 401 10.20 -5.83 -11.31
C ILE A 401 11.56 -5.12 -11.35
N GLU A 402 12.52 -5.70 -10.64
CA GLU A 402 13.91 -5.34 -10.78
C GLU A 402 14.44 -5.83 -12.11
N THR A 403 15.13 -4.95 -12.84
CA THR A 403 15.79 -5.25 -14.11
C THR A 403 17.28 -4.96 -14.02
N LEU A 404 18.03 -5.24 -15.10
CA LEU A 404 19.48 -5.11 -15.13
C LEU A 404 19.95 -3.73 -14.62
N GLY A 405 20.98 -3.75 -13.76
CA GLY A 405 21.53 -2.56 -13.15
C GLY A 405 20.79 -2.08 -11.90
N GLY A 406 19.86 -2.88 -11.35
CA GLY A 406 19.12 -2.53 -10.13
C GLY A 406 18.07 -1.45 -10.33
N VAL A 407 17.48 -1.38 -11.53
CA VAL A 407 16.41 -0.44 -11.89
C VAL A 407 15.05 -1.11 -11.70
N MET A 408 14.06 -0.38 -11.21
CA MET A 408 12.68 -0.83 -11.18
C MET A 408 11.99 -0.48 -12.51
N THR A 409 11.60 -1.51 -13.25
CA THR A 409 10.72 -1.35 -14.42
C THR A 409 9.28 -1.51 -13.98
N LYS A 410 8.49 -0.45 -14.12
CA LYS A 410 7.08 -0.42 -13.74
C LYS A 410 6.25 -1.13 -14.82
N LEU A 411 5.37 -2.04 -14.39
CA LEU A 411 4.36 -2.69 -15.24
C LEU A 411 2.97 -2.09 -15.01
N ILE A 412 2.68 -1.70 -13.76
CA ILE A 412 1.41 -1.05 -13.39
C ILE A 412 1.77 0.23 -12.65
N GLU A 413 1.32 1.37 -13.14
CA GLU A 413 1.53 2.68 -12.50
C GLU A 413 0.59 2.88 -11.30
N LYS A 414 1.00 3.73 -10.34
CA LYS A 414 0.12 4.16 -9.24
C LYS A 414 -1.18 4.75 -9.78
N ASN A 415 -2.25 4.62 -9.04
CA ASN A 415 -3.59 5.09 -9.40
C ASN A 415 -4.18 4.43 -10.66
N THR A 416 -3.67 3.26 -11.06
CA THR A 416 -4.30 2.45 -12.11
C THR A 416 -5.56 1.78 -11.56
N THR A 417 -6.66 1.90 -12.28
CA THR A 417 -7.97 1.28 -11.93
C THR A 417 -7.86 -0.24 -11.87
N ILE A 418 -8.45 -0.84 -10.84
CA ILE A 418 -8.49 -2.29 -10.63
C ILE A 418 -9.93 -2.85 -10.71
N PRO A 419 -10.14 -4.09 -11.18
CA PRO A 419 -9.12 -5.07 -11.56
C PRO A 419 -8.37 -4.69 -12.84
N THR A 420 -7.09 -5.08 -12.92
CA THR A 420 -6.25 -4.79 -14.09
C THR A 420 -5.21 -5.88 -14.29
N ASN A 421 -4.73 -6.00 -15.52
CA ASN A 421 -3.59 -6.83 -15.85
C ASN A 421 -2.61 -6.06 -16.73
N ALA A 422 -1.33 -6.37 -16.58
CA ALA A 422 -0.28 -5.87 -17.45
C ALA A 422 0.74 -6.97 -17.67
N SER A 423 1.27 -7.07 -18.88
CA SER A 423 2.34 -8.01 -19.19
C SER A 423 3.40 -7.33 -20.04
N GLN A 424 4.65 -7.70 -19.82
CA GLN A 424 5.79 -7.22 -20.58
C GLN A 424 6.77 -8.35 -20.82
N THR A 425 7.42 -8.34 -21.99
CA THR A 425 8.41 -9.36 -22.34
C THR A 425 9.81 -8.85 -22.01
N PHE A 426 10.55 -9.67 -21.28
CA PHE A 426 11.94 -9.45 -20.88
C PHE A 426 12.84 -10.54 -21.45
N SER A 427 14.15 -10.39 -21.31
CA SER A 427 15.12 -11.34 -21.79
C SER A 427 16.20 -11.66 -20.76
N THR A 428 17.12 -12.57 -21.09
CA THR A 428 18.26 -12.95 -20.26
C THR A 428 19.42 -11.95 -20.35
N ALA A 429 20.12 -11.74 -19.22
CA ALA A 429 21.29 -10.87 -19.10
C ALA A 429 22.57 -11.49 -19.66
N ASP A 430 22.70 -12.80 -19.52
CA ASP A 430 23.92 -13.54 -19.87
C ASP A 430 23.66 -14.61 -20.93
N ASP A 431 24.76 -14.95 -21.67
CA ASP A 431 24.72 -16.05 -22.61
C ASP A 431 24.57 -17.39 -21.88
N ASN A 432 23.68 -18.24 -22.42
CA ASN A 432 23.37 -19.58 -21.88
C ASN A 432 22.76 -19.57 -20.46
N GLN A 433 22.15 -18.47 -20.04
CA GLN A 433 21.43 -18.39 -18.78
C GLN A 433 20.20 -19.32 -18.80
N THR A 434 20.11 -20.21 -17.81
CA THR A 434 19.08 -21.26 -17.73
C THR A 434 17.99 -20.97 -16.70
N ALA A 435 18.13 -19.89 -15.95
CA ALA A 435 17.13 -19.44 -14.97
C ALA A 435 17.11 -17.91 -14.89
N VAL A 436 15.94 -17.34 -14.56
CA VAL A 436 15.76 -15.92 -14.26
C VAL A 436 15.05 -15.77 -12.93
N THR A 437 15.53 -14.84 -12.09
CA THR A 437 14.86 -14.46 -10.84
C THR A 437 13.97 -13.26 -11.11
N VAL A 438 12.67 -13.41 -10.85
CA VAL A 438 11.72 -12.30 -10.89
C VAL A 438 11.59 -11.71 -9.48
N HIS A 439 12.11 -10.51 -9.29
CA HIS A 439 12.02 -9.75 -8.05
C HIS A 439 10.92 -8.70 -8.17
N VAL A 440 9.80 -8.95 -7.51
CA VAL A 440 8.62 -8.09 -7.55
C VAL A 440 8.76 -6.95 -6.56
N LEU A 441 8.54 -5.74 -7.05
CA LEU A 441 8.72 -4.49 -6.31
C LEU A 441 7.45 -3.63 -6.31
N GLN A 442 7.30 -2.84 -5.25
CA GLN A 442 6.26 -1.83 -5.13
C GLN A 442 6.88 -0.51 -4.65
N GLY A 443 6.55 0.60 -5.30
CA GLY A 443 7.03 1.93 -4.95
C GLY A 443 7.25 2.83 -6.16
N GLU A 444 7.80 4.03 -5.91
CA GLU A 444 7.97 5.06 -6.95
C GLU A 444 9.44 5.34 -7.30
N ARG A 445 10.41 4.72 -6.59
CA ARG A 445 11.83 4.92 -6.86
C ARG A 445 12.27 4.17 -8.11
N GLU A 446 13.08 4.82 -8.95
CA GLU A 446 13.70 4.16 -10.11
C GLU A 446 14.73 3.11 -9.69
N GLN A 447 15.41 3.33 -8.55
CA GLN A 447 16.31 2.33 -7.97
C GLN A 447 15.51 1.21 -7.28
N ALA A 448 15.73 -0.03 -7.68
CA ALA A 448 15.07 -1.21 -7.11
C ALA A 448 15.21 -1.28 -5.58
N ALA A 449 16.41 -1.02 -5.05
CA ALA A 449 16.70 -1.04 -3.62
C ALA A 449 15.92 0.03 -2.80
N GLY A 450 15.41 1.06 -3.44
CA GLY A 450 14.59 2.10 -2.82
C GLY A 450 13.11 1.75 -2.71
N ASN A 451 12.70 0.60 -3.27
CA ASN A 451 11.32 0.14 -3.30
C ASN A 451 11.11 -1.06 -2.38
N LYS A 452 9.86 -1.36 -2.06
CA LYS A 452 9.50 -2.52 -1.26
C LYS A 452 9.56 -3.80 -2.08
N SER A 453 10.31 -4.79 -1.60
CA SER A 453 10.26 -6.16 -2.13
C SER A 453 8.95 -6.82 -1.71
N LEU A 454 8.13 -7.19 -2.68
CA LEU A 454 6.91 -7.96 -2.47
C LEU A 454 7.17 -9.48 -2.51
N GLY A 455 8.21 -9.91 -3.22
CA GLY A 455 8.59 -11.31 -3.29
C GLY A 455 9.61 -11.58 -4.41
N ARG A 456 10.18 -12.77 -4.38
CA ARG A 456 11.10 -13.27 -5.42
C ARG A 456 10.71 -14.68 -5.77
N PHE A 457 10.85 -15.05 -7.04
CA PHE A 457 10.71 -16.41 -7.50
C PHE A 457 11.57 -16.64 -8.75
N ASP A 458 11.94 -17.89 -9.00
CA ASP A 458 12.82 -18.26 -10.11
C ASP A 458 12.03 -19.00 -11.18
N LEU A 459 12.19 -18.58 -12.43
CA LEU A 459 11.81 -19.36 -13.61
C LEU A 459 13.04 -20.12 -14.08
N THR A 460 13.02 -21.44 -13.92
CA THR A 460 14.14 -22.35 -14.25
C THR A 460 13.91 -23.10 -15.56
N ASP A 461 14.95 -23.81 -16.01
CA ASP A 461 14.93 -24.66 -17.22
C ASP A 461 14.66 -23.88 -18.52
N ILE A 462 15.15 -22.66 -18.59
CA ILE A 462 15.19 -21.88 -19.82
C ILE A 462 16.26 -22.53 -20.72
N PRO A 463 15.96 -22.82 -22.01
CA PRO A 463 16.95 -23.38 -22.93
C PRO A 463 18.14 -22.43 -23.08
N PRO A 464 19.38 -22.95 -23.02
CA PRO A 464 20.58 -22.15 -23.27
C PRO A 464 20.49 -21.44 -24.63
N ALA A 465 20.66 -20.14 -24.63
CA ALA A 465 20.63 -19.30 -25.82
C ALA A 465 21.53 -18.07 -25.59
N PRO A 466 21.93 -17.35 -26.64
CA PRO A 466 22.55 -16.04 -26.48
C PRO A 466 21.68 -15.09 -25.69
N ARG A 467 22.29 -14.21 -24.89
CA ARG A 467 21.56 -13.17 -24.14
C ARG A 467 20.67 -12.33 -25.07
N GLY A 468 19.54 -11.86 -24.58
CA GLY A 468 18.58 -11.09 -25.38
C GLY A 468 17.70 -11.96 -26.30
N MET A 469 17.96 -13.26 -26.46
CA MET A 469 17.15 -14.16 -27.32
C MET A 469 15.97 -14.80 -26.61
N PRO A 470 16.11 -15.31 -25.36
CA PRO A 470 14.96 -15.83 -24.63
C PRO A 470 13.90 -14.74 -24.41
N GLN A 471 12.63 -15.12 -24.56
CA GLN A 471 11.49 -14.22 -24.34
C GLN A 471 10.73 -14.66 -23.11
N ILE A 472 10.91 -13.92 -22.03
CA ILE A 472 10.26 -14.17 -20.74
C ILE A 472 9.14 -13.16 -20.55
N GLU A 473 7.90 -13.60 -20.67
CA GLU A 473 6.73 -12.78 -20.42
C GLU A 473 6.45 -12.76 -18.91
N VAL A 474 6.53 -11.57 -18.32
CA VAL A 474 6.14 -11.34 -16.93
C VAL A 474 4.78 -10.67 -16.92
N SER A 475 3.83 -11.28 -16.22
CA SER A 475 2.45 -10.81 -16.14
C SER A 475 2.09 -10.48 -14.70
N PHE A 476 1.47 -9.33 -14.51
CA PHE A 476 0.88 -8.84 -13.27
C PHE A 476 -0.63 -8.86 -13.43
N ASP A 477 -1.34 -9.49 -12.53
CA ASP A 477 -2.79 -9.56 -12.51
C ASP A 477 -3.29 -9.15 -11.12
N ILE A 478 -4.04 -8.05 -11.06
CA ILE A 478 -4.63 -7.53 -9.82
C ILE A 478 -6.13 -7.78 -9.87
N ASP A 479 -6.64 -8.53 -8.91
CA ASP A 479 -8.05 -8.81 -8.81
C ASP A 479 -8.86 -7.60 -8.24
N ALA A 480 -10.18 -7.71 -8.23
CA ALA A 480 -11.07 -6.68 -7.70
C ALA A 480 -10.90 -6.45 -6.19
N ASN A 481 -10.18 -7.29 -5.46
CA ASN A 481 -9.84 -7.12 -4.05
C ASN A 481 -8.49 -6.43 -3.86
N GLY A 482 -7.79 -6.09 -4.95
CA GLY A 482 -6.45 -5.53 -4.93
C GLY A 482 -5.35 -6.57 -4.66
N ILE A 483 -5.62 -7.86 -4.82
CA ILE A 483 -4.66 -8.94 -4.59
C ILE A 483 -3.87 -9.20 -5.86
N LEU A 484 -2.53 -9.12 -5.76
CA LEU A 484 -1.60 -9.24 -6.86
C LEU A 484 -1.16 -10.70 -7.09
N HIS A 485 -1.27 -11.14 -8.33
CA HIS A 485 -0.65 -12.34 -8.87
C HIS A 485 0.42 -11.97 -9.88
N VAL A 486 1.60 -12.55 -9.75
CA VAL A 486 2.69 -12.37 -10.71
C VAL A 486 3.07 -13.72 -11.29
N SER A 487 3.17 -13.80 -12.61
CA SER A 487 3.68 -14.98 -13.29
C SER A 487 4.81 -14.60 -14.26
N ALA A 488 5.71 -15.55 -14.50
CA ALA A 488 6.73 -15.44 -15.52
C ALA A 488 6.69 -16.70 -16.38
N LYS A 489 6.70 -16.52 -17.71
CA LYS A 489 6.55 -17.57 -18.69
C LYS A 489 7.61 -17.48 -19.77
N ASP A 490 8.37 -18.54 -19.99
CA ASP A 490 9.21 -18.65 -21.18
C ASP A 490 8.35 -18.95 -22.41
N LYS A 491 8.30 -18.02 -23.36
CA LYS A 491 7.49 -18.15 -24.58
C LYS A 491 7.91 -19.31 -25.47
N ALA A 492 9.19 -19.71 -25.44
CA ALA A 492 9.72 -20.78 -26.27
C ALA A 492 9.33 -22.18 -25.77
N THR A 493 9.38 -22.41 -24.47
CA THR A 493 9.08 -23.71 -23.86
C THR A 493 7.66 -23.81 -23.32
N GLY A 494 7.01 -22.67 -23.08
CA GLY A 494 5.74 -22.60 -22.40
C GLY A 494 5.84 -22.85 -20.89
N LYS A 495 7.03 -23.01 -20.32
CA LYS A 495 7.22 -23.15 -18.87
C LYS A 495 6.82 -21.86 -18.19
N GLU A 496 6.12 -22.00 -17.06
CA GLU A 496 5.60 -20.90 -16.29
C GLU A 496 5.82 -21.13 -14.80
N GLN A 497 6.19 -20.10 -14.08
CA GLN A 497 6.21 -20.02 -12.63
C GLN A 497 5.41 -18.80 -12.20
N SER A 498 4.80 -18.90 -11.05
CA SER A 498 4.00 -17.80 -10.51
C SER A 498 4.16 -17.69 -9.00
N ILE A 499 4.00 -16.49 -8.51
CA ILE A 499 3.88 -16.21 -7.09
C ILE A 499 2.56 -15.45 -6.85
N ARG A 500 1.80 -15.92 -5.88
CA ARG A 500 0.79 -15.10 -5.26
C ARG A 500 1.48 -14.33 -4.13
N ILE A 501 1.40 -13.02 -4.17
CA ILE A 501 1.99 -12.22 -3.10
C ILE A 501 1.20 -12.52 -1.83
N THR A 502 1.86 -13.15 -0.88
CA THR A 502 1.28 -13.53 0.41
C THR A 502 1.93 -12.72 1.54
N ALA A 503 1.31 -12.74 2.70
CA ALA A 503 1.49 -11.93 3.91
C ALA A 503 2.91 -11.52 4.37
N SER A 504 3.96 -11.76 3.61
CA SER A 504 5.34 -11.44 4.01
C SER A 504 5.87 -10.08 3.54
N SER A 505 5.05 -9.26 2.92
CA SER A 505 5.56 -8.14 2.12
C SER A 505 4.78 -6.82 2.26
N GLY A 506 4.12 -6.61 3.40
CA GLY A 506 3.30 -5.42 3.60
C GLY A 506 4.06 -4.13 3.81
N LEU A 507 3.72 -3.08 3.04
CA LEU A 507 4.15 -1.71 3.28
C LEU A 507 3.22 -1.03 4.28
N SER A 508 3.81 -0.27 5.21
CA SER A 508 3.08 0.72 5.98
C SER A 508 2.85 1.98 5.13
N GLU A 509 1.86 2.74 5.49
CA GLU A 509 1.55 4.02 4.88
C GLU A 509 2.67 5.04 5.10
N ASP A 510 3.30 5.05 6.28
CA ASP A 510 4.52 5.83 6.52
C ASP A 510 5.65 5.41 5.57
N GLU A 511 5.76 4.11 5.27
CA GLU A 511 6.70 3.63 4.26
C GLU A 511 6.29 4.06 2.86
N ILE A 512 5.00 4.05 2.52
CA ILE A 512 4.49 4.55 1.24
C ILE A 512 4.75 6.06 1.11
N ASN A 513 4.35 6.85 2.11
CA ASN A 513 4.57 8.30 2.12
C ASN A 513 6.05 8.65 2.10
N LYS A 514 6.87 7.93 2.87
CA LYS A 514 8.32 8.09 2.85
C LYS A 514 8.89 7.74 1.48
N MET A 515 8.42 6.67 0.84
CA MET A 515 8.86 6.30 -0.51
C MET A 515 8.47 7.34 -1.56
N VAL A 516 7.26 7.90 -1.48
CA VAL A 516 6.84 8.99 -2.38
C VAL A 516 7.70 10.24 -2.15
N GLN A 517 7.88 10.65 -0.89
CA GLN A 517 8.74 11.79 -0.55
C GLN A 517 10.21 11.55 -0.92
N ASP A 518 10.74 10.35 -0.66
CA ASP A 518 12.09 9.96 -1.05
C ASP A 518 12.24 9.94 -2.58
N ALA A 519 11.22 9.49 -3.31
CA ALA A 519 11.23 9.54 -4.77
C ALA A 519 11.25 10.98 -5.29
N GLU A 520 10.43 11.87 -4.75
CA GLU A 520 10.42 13.29 -5.10
C GLU A 520 11.75 13.98 -4.74
N ALA A 521 12.28 13.72 -3.53
CA ALA A 521 13.53 14.30 -3.05
C ALA A 521 14.76 13.83 -3.86
N HIS A 522 14.71 12.61 -4.40
CA HIS A 522 15.81 12.00 -5.14
C HIS A 522 15.56 11.88 -6.64
N ALA A 523 14.50 12.50 -7.18
CA ALA A 523 14.13 12.38 -8.58
C ALA A 523 15.28 12.73 -9.55
N ASP A 524 16.05 13.79 -9.26
CA ASP A 524 17.22 14.17 -10.05
C ASP A 524 18.40 13.18 -9.92
N GLU A 525 18.57 12.56 -8.76
CA GLU A 525 19.59 11.53 -8.52
C GLU A 525 19.21 10.23 -9.21
N ASP A 526 17.96 9.83 -9.09
CA ASP A 526 17.43 8.62 -9.72
C ASP A 526 17.48 8.71 -11.24
N LYS A 527 17.14 9.88 -11.81
CA LYS A 527 17.30 10.12 -13.24
C LYS A 527 18.76 9.98 -13.71
N LYS A 528 19.70 10.57 -12.97
CA LYS A 528 21.13 10.43 -13.27
C LYS A 528 21.61 8.99 -13.13
N PHE A 529 21.10 8.27 -12.13
CA PHE A 529 21.37 6.85 -11.94
C PHE A 529 20.87 6.03 -13.11
N HIS A 530 19.62 6.24 -13.55
CA HIS A 530 19.04 5.56 -14.69
C HIS A 530 19.86 5.80 -15.97
N GLU A 531 20.18 7.06 -16.27
CA GLU A 531 21.02 7.44 -17.42
C GLU A 531 22.42 6.79 -17.36
N LEU A 532 23.02 6.67 -16.18
CA LEU A 532 24.31 6.01 -15.99
C LEU A 532 24.21 4.50 -16.23
N VAL A 533 23.16 3.84 -15.73
CA VAL A 533 22.90 2.41 -15.95
C VAL A 533 22.67 2.14 -17.43
N GLU A 534 21.89 2.96 -18.13
CA GLU A 534 21.65 2.83 -19.56
C GLU A 534 22.96 2.96 -20.37
N ALA A 535 23.80 3.94 -20.03
CA ALA A 535 25.11 4.08 -20.66
C ALA A 535 26.02 2.88 -20.43
N ARG A 536 26.01 2.29 -19.22
CA ARG A 536 26.77 1.08 -18.91
C ARG A 536 26.24 -0.13 -19.68
N ASN A 537 24.93 -0.32 -19.76
CA ASN A 537 24.32 -1.40 -20.50
C ASN A 537 24.62 -1.33 -22.01
N GLN A 538 24.57 -0.14 -22.60
CA GLN A 538 24.97 0.10 -24.00
C GLN A 538 26.46 -0.22 -24.21
N ALA A 539 27.31 0.22 -23.29
CA ALA A 539 28.75 -0.04 -23.35
C ALA A 539 29.06 -1.54 -23.27
N ASP A 540 28.42 -2.28 -22.36
CA ASP A 540 28.57 -3.72 -22.21
C ASP A 540 28.09 -4.46 -23.46
N GLY A 541 26.93 -4.08 -24.01
CA GLY A 541 26.42 -4.59 -25.29
C GLY A 541 27.40 -4.40 -26.44
N MET A 542 28.04 -3.23 -26.52
CA MET A 542 29.05 -2.93 -27.54
C MET A 542 30.32 -3.80 -27.36
N ILE A 543 30.79 -3.95 -26.12
CA ILE A 543 31.96 -4.83 -25.82
C ILE A 543 31.65 -6.25 -26.23
N HIS A 544 30.50 -6.79 -25.84
CA HIS A 544 30.08 -8.15 -26.18
C HIS A 544 30.00 -8.38 -27.70
N ALA A 545 29.30 -7.47 -28.40
CA ALA A 545 29.19 -7.53 -29.87
C ALA A 545 30.56 -7.44 -30.57
N THR A 546 31.45 -6.57 -30.07
CA THR A 546 32.78 -6.42 -30.63
C THR A 546 33.65 -7.69 -30.44
N ARG A 547 33.65 -8.30 -29.24
CA ARG A 547 34.36 -9.55 -28.96
C ARG A 547 33.84 -10.69 -29.83
N LYS A 548 32.51 -10.84 -29.93
CA LYS A 548 31.88 -11.83 -30.79
C LYS A 548 32.27 -11.66 -32.26
N SER A 549 32.27 -10.42 -32.77
CA SER A 549 32.68 -10.11 -34.12
C SER A 549 34.18 -10.43 -34.39
N MET A 550 35.04 -10.25 -33.37
CA MET A 550 36.47 -10.63 -33.46
C MET A 550 36.62 -12.15 -33.55
N GLU A 551 35.85 -12.91 -32.77
CA GLU A 551 35.89 -14.40 -32.83
C GLU A 551 35.35 -14.92 -34.16
N GLU A 552 34.23 -14.37 -34.67
CA GLU A 552 33.62 -14.79 -35.94
C GLU A 552 34.50 -14.47 -37.15
N LEU A 553 35.23 -13.34 -37.15
CA LEU A 553 36.14 -12.97 -38.23
C LEU A 553 37.40 -13.85 -38.25
N GLY A 554 37.86 -14.29 -37.09
CA GLY A 554 39.12 -15.03 -36.88
C GLY A 554 40.36 -14.12 -36.85
N GLU A 555 41.31 -14.46 -35.96
CA GLU A 555 42.49 -13.62 -35.70
C GLU A 555 43.38 -13.38 -36.95
N ASP A 556 43.38 -14.31 -37.88
CA ASP A 556 44.19 -14.26 -39.11
C ASP A 556 43.68 -13.21 -40.15
N LYS A 557 42.49 -12.67 -39.93
CA LYS A 557 41.85 -11.71 -40.87
C LYS A 557 41.79 -10.26 -40.35
N LEU A 558 42.27 -10.05 -39.13
CA LEU A 558 42.44 -8.70 -38.58
C LEU A 558 43.71 -8.07 -39.13
N GLU A 559 43.65 -6.77 -39.44
CA GLU A 559 44.85 -6.06 -39.91
C GLU A 559 45.88 -5.90 -38.80
N ALA A 560 47.17 -5.79 -39.18
CA ALA A 560 48.24 -5.64 -38.19
C ALA A 560 48.01 -4.39 -37.30
N GLY A 561 47.89 -4.61 -35.99
CA GLY A 561 47.64 -3.56 -34.98
C GLY A 561 46.16 -3.22 -34.74
N GLU A 562 45.22 -3.76 -35.55
CA GLU A 562 43.78 -3.51 -35.37
C GLU A 562 43.27 -4.22 -34.11
N LYS A 563 43.63 -5.49 -33.89
CA LYS A 563 43.31 -6.24 -32.69
C LYS A 563 43.77 -5.51 -31.42
N GLU A 564 45.01 -5.04 -31.40
CA GLU A 564 45.57 -4.31 -30.25
C GLU A 564 44.82 -3.00 -29.98
N THR A 565 44.39 -2.32 -31.05
CA THR A 565 43.60 -1.08 -30.92
C THR A 565 42.21 -1.31 -30.36
N ILE A 566 41.52 -2.38 -30.81
CA ILE A 566 40.20 -2.76 -30.33
C ILE A 566 40.28 -3.25 -28.88
N GLU A 567 41.21 -4.14 -28.54
CA GLU A 567 41.38 -4.63 -27.16
C GLU A 567 41.72 -3.51 -26.18
N LYS A 568 42.53 -2.53 -26.61
CA LYS A 568 42.81 -1.33 -25.81
C LYS A 568 41.55 -0.48 -25.61
N ALA A 569 40.73 -0.29 -26.64
CA ALA A 569 39.49 0.46 -26.53
C ALA A 569 38.47 -0.24 -25.61
N ILE A 570 38.39 -1.58 -25.66
CA ILE A 570 37.58 -2.38 -24.74
C ILE A 570 38.07 -2.18 -23.30
N ALA A 571 39.38 -2.32 -23.03
CA ALA A 571 39.93 -2.17 -21.68
C ALA A 571 39.70 -0.74 -21.12
N GLU A 572 39.81 0.29 -21.95
CA GLU A 572 39.53 1.67 -21.55
C GLU A 572 38.03 1.89 -21.25
N LEU A 573 37.15 1.23 -21.98
CA LEU A 573 35.71 1.29 -21.74
C LEU A 573 35.32 0.54 -20.47
N GLU A 574 35.83 -0.68 -20.27
CA GLU A 574 35.65 -1.46 -19.04
C GLU A 574 36.13 -0.71 -17.79
N GLU A 575 37.20 0.06 -17.88
CA GLU A 575 37.68 0.88 -16.77
C GLU A 575 36.74 2.09 -16.53
N ALA A 576 36.26 2.73 -17.60
CA ALA A 576 35.30 3.83 -17.48
C ALA A 576 33.97 3.36 -16.86
N MET A 577 33.49 2.16 -17.18
CA MET A 577 32.26 1.57 -16.66
C MET A 577 32.30 1.34 -15.13
N LYS A 578 33.46 1.23 -14.51
CA LYS A 578 33.61 1.14 -13.05
C LYS A 578 33.34 2.49 -12.36
N GLY A 579 33.48 3.60 -13.08
CA GLY A 579 33.23 4.94 -12.59
C GLY A 579 31.75 5.33 -12.67
N SER A 580 31.40 6.49 -12.11
CA SER A 580 30.05 7.07 -12.14
C SER A 580 29.90 8.23 -13.14
N ASP A 581 30.82 8.35 -14.08
CA ASP A 581 30.84 9.40 -15.09
C ASP A 581 30.25 8.89 -16.41
N LYS A 582 28.96 9.19 -16.63
CA LYS A 582 28.20 8.85 -17.83
C LYS A 582 28.88 9.34 -19.12
N GLU A 583 29.34 10.60 -19.14
CA GLU A 583 29.94 11.21 -20.32
C GLU A 583 31.24 10.49 -20.70
N ALA A 584 32.03 10.06 -19.71
CA ALA A 584 33.23 9.27 -19.94
C ALA A 584 32.90 7.89 -20.55
N ILE A 585 31.85 7.23 -20.08
CA ILE A 585 31.41 5.92 -20.61
C ILE A 585 30.94 6.10 -22.06
N GLU A 586 30.09 7.05 -22.36
CA GLU A 586 29.59 7.32 -23.71
C GLU A 586 30.72 7.68 -24.70
N ALA A 587 31.69 8.49 -24.25
CA ALA A 587 32.87 8.82 -25.06
C ALA A 587 33.72 7.59 -25.40
N LYS A 588 33.91 6.67 -24.42
CA LYS A 588 34.67 5.44 -24.64
C LYS A 588 33.88 4.42 -25.46
N THR A 589 32.57 4.33 -25.31
CA THR A 589 31.70 3.52 -26.17
C THR A 589 31.81 3.97 -27.63
N LYS A 590 31.77 5.27 -27.89
CA LYS A 590 32.00 5.83 -29.22
C LYS A 590 33.39 5.50 -29.75
N SER A 591 34.43 5.61 -28.92
CA SER A 591 35.81 5.26 -29.35
C SER A 591 35.92 3.78 -29.71
N LEU A 592 35.24 2.87 -29.00
CA LEU A 592 35.20 1.46 -29.35
C LEU A 592 34.46 1.21 -30.66
N ALA A 593 33.32 1.90 -30.89
CA ALA A 593 32.60 1.82 -32.15
C ALA A 593 33.44 2.29 -33.34
N GLU A 594 34.23 3.36 -33.20
CA GLU A 594 35.16 3.84 -34.22
C GLU A 594 36.32 2.84 -34.46
N ALA A 595 36.88 2.27 -33.42
CA ALA A 595 37.94 1.30 -33.51
C ALA A 595 37.49 -0.02 -34.17
N SER A 596 36.26 -0.44 -33.94
CA SER A 596 35.69 -1.70 -34.48
C SER A 596 35.00 -1.51 -35.85
N GLY A 597 34.78 -0.29 -36.30
CA GLY A 597 34.02 0.01 -37.52
C GLY A 597 34.56 -0.67 -38.78
N LYS A 598 35.86 -0.66 -38.99
CA LYS A 598 36.50 -1.35 -40.15
C LYS A 598 36.36 -2.86 -40.09
N MET A 599 36.45 -3.43 -38.93
CA MET A 599 36.21 -4.86 -38.69
C MET A 599 34.78 -5.26 -38.99
N ALA A 600 33.82 -4.46 -38.54
CA ALA A 600 32.41 -4.65 -38.84
C ALA A 600 32.08 -4.57 -40.32
N GLU A 601 32.65 -3.60 -41.05
CA GLU A 601 32.51 -3.49 -42.52
C GLU A 601 33.03 -4.76 -43.24
N ARG A 602 34.16 -5.32 -42.81
CA ARG A 602 34.69 -6.53 -43.40
C ARG A 602 33.86 -7.79 -43.09
N LEU A 603 33.35 -7.90 -41.87
CA LEU A 603 32.43 -8.97 -41.49
C LEU A 603 31.17 -8.92 -42.37
N TYR A 604 30.61 -7.72 -42.55
CA TYR A 604 29.45 -7.49 -43.39
C TYR A 604 29.69 -7.84 -44.87
N SER A 605 30.88 -7.52 -45.39
CA SER A 605 31.25 -7.83 -46.78
C SER A 605 31.49 -9.32 -47.02
N GLN A 606 31.86 -10.11 -46.01
CA GLN A 606 32.09 -11.57 -46.10
C GLN A 606 30.80 -12.40 -45.98
N GLN A 607 29.78 -11.90 -45.29
CA GLN A 607 28.43 -12.52 -45.18
C GLN A 607 27.55 -12.21 -46.41
N GLY A 608 28.13 -11.71 -47.50
CA GLY A 608 27.48 -11.20 -48.70
C GLY A 608 26.33 -12.06 -49.20
N GLY A 609 25.13 -11.59 -49.08
CA GLY A 609 24.06 -11.81 -50.01
C GLY A 609 22.88 -12.71 -49.60
N ALA A 610 22.69 -13.07 -48.31
CA ALA A 610 21.43 -13.67 -47.91
C ALA A 610 21.10 -13.28 -46.45
N ASP A 611 20.10 -12.47 -46.31
CA ASP A 611 19.51 -11.89 -45.09
C ASP A 611 19.95 -10.48 -44.68
N ALA A 612 19.64 -9.51 -45.54
CA ALA A 612 19.93 -8.09 -45.32
C ALA A 612 18.89 -7.37 -44.42
N SER A 613 18.03 -8.05 -43.65
CA SER A 613 16.97 -7.40 -42.85
C SER A 613 17.16 -7.41 -41.34
N ALA A 614 18.08 -8.23 -40.80
CA ALA A 614 18.23 -8.35 -39.33
C ALA A 614 19.40 -7.52 -38.75
N ALA A 615 20.40 -7.15 -39.57
CA ALA A 615 21.59 -6.44 -39.09
C ALA A 615 21.54 -4.92 -39.23
N ALA A 616 20.53 -4.36 -39.95
CA ALA A 616 20.36 -2.92 -40.10
C ALA A 616 19.77 -2.22 -38.87
N GLY A 617 19.26 -2.98 -37.88
CA GLY A 617 18.71 -2.44 -36.64
C GLY A 617 19.74 -1.96 -35.62
N ALA A 618 20.91 -2.61 -35.57
CA ALA A 618 21.91 -2.33 -34.54
C ALA A 618 22.84 -1.14 -34.82
N ALA A 619 22.99 -0.75 -36.08
CA ALA A 619 23.88 0.37 -36.48
C ALA A 619 23.15 1.72 -36.66
N GLY A 620 21.80 1.70 -36.65
CA GLY A 620 20.96 2.88 -36.87
C GLY A 620 20.56 3.66 -35.63
N ALA A 621 20.72 3.07 -34.44
CA ALA A 621 20.25 3.66 -33.19
C ALA A 621 21.17 4.73 -32.57
N ALA A 622 22.38 4.92 -33.11
CA ALA A 622 23.36 5.86 -32.54
C ALA A 622 23.30 7.28 -33.15
N GLY A 623 22.28 7.63 -33.95
CA GLY A 623 22.34 8.87 -34.76
C GLY A 623 21.08 9.73 -34.84
N ALA A 624 20.08 9.62 -33.98
CA ALA A 624 18.91 10.49 -34.07
C ALA A 624 18.25 10.83 -32.74
N ALA A 625 18.95 11.57 -31.89
CA ALA A 625 18.30 12.32 -30.80
C ALA A 625 18.50 13.83 -31.10
N GLY A 626 17.63 14.43 -31.83
CA GLY A 626 17.63 15.86 -32.07
C GLY A 626 16.58 16.32 -33.08
N ALA A 627 15.54 16.94 -32.57
CA ALA A 627 14.64 17.90 -33.19
C ALA A 627 13.29 17.42 -33.71
N GLY A 628 12.23 17.90 -33.07
CA GLY A 628 11.16 18.59 -33.80
C GLY A 628 9.80 17.89 -33.82
N ALA A 629 8.91 18.41 -33.00
CA ALA A 629 7.47 18.21 -33.04
C ALA A 629 6.84 18.50 -34.39
N ALA A 630 5.91 17.69 -34.85
CA ALA A 630 4.57 18.01 -35.35
C ALA A 630 3.97 16.89 -36.21
N GLY A 631 2.84 16.36 -35.80
CA GLY A 631 1.65 16.04 -36.58
C GLY A 631 1.71 15.01 -37.70
N ALA A 632 1.04 13.88 -37.55
CA ALA A 632 -0.14 13.51 -38.34
C ALA A 632 -0.50 12.02 -38.13
N GLU A 633 -1.80 11.77 -38.11
CA GLU A 633 -2.53 10.51 -38.03
C GLU A 633 -2.12 9.45 -39.05
N ALA A 634 -2.11 8.18 -38.69
CA ALA A 634 -3.00 7.11 -39.14
C ALA A 634 -2.35 5.72 -39.05
N ALA A 635 -3.17 4.80 -38.50
CA ALA A 635 -3.31 3.38 -38.83
C ALA A 635 -2.19 2.38 -38.50
N GLY A 636 -2.44 1.64 -37.41
CA GLY A 636 -2.57 0.19 -37.42
C GLY A 636 -1.33 -0.66 -37.61
N GLY A 637 -0.88 -1.28 -36.53
CA GLY A 637 0.01 -2.43 -36.53
C GLY A 637 0.68 -2.55 -35.18
N ALA A 638 0.17 -3.41 -34.29
CA ALA A 638 0.81 -3.77 -33.05
C ALA A 638 2.17 -4.41 -33.36
N ALA A 639 3.24 -3.68 -33.13
CA ALA A 639 4.56 -4.25 -32.97
C ALA A 639 4.74 -4.42 -31.47
N ASP A 640 4.94 -5.68 -31.01
CA ASP A 640 5.36 -6.00 -29.65
C ASP A 640 6.68 -5.26 -29.35
N ASP A 641 6.62 -4.26 -28.51
CA ASP A 641 7.82 -3.61 -27.99
C ASP A 641 8.51 -4.57 -27.03
N VAL A 642 9.57 -5.22 -27.52
CA VAL A 642 10.48 -6.00 -26.68
C VAL A 642 11.41 -5.01 -26.00
N VAL A 643 11.26 -4.84 -24.70
CA VAL A 643 12.21 -4.06 -23.89
C VAL A 643 13.31 -4.99 -23.43
N ASP A 644 14.56 -4.65 -23.70
CA ASP A 644 15.75 -5.38 -23.20
C ASP A 644 15.85 -5.20 -21.68
N ALA A 645 15.20 -6.09 -20.93
CA ALA A 645 15.35 -6.19 -19.50
C ALA A 645 16.03 -7.53 -19.15
N GLU A 646 17.11 -7.44 -18.45
CA GLU A 646 18.02 -8.57 -18.19
C GLU A 646 17.94 -8.92 -16.69
N PHE A 647 17.89 -10.22 -16.38
CA PHE A 647 17.76 -10.76 -15.03
C PHE A 647 19.09 -11.25 -14.47
N GLU A 648 19.27 -11.18 -13.15
CA GLU A 648 20.48 -11.61 -12.46
C GLU A 648 20.52 -13.14 -12.30
N GLU A 649 21.70 -13.74 -12.50
CA GLU A 649 21.92 -15.19 -12.33
C GLU A 649 21.97 -15.53 -10.83
N VAL A 650 21.19 -16.52 -10.42
CA VAL A 650 21.32 -17.10 -9.07
C VAL A 650 22.58 -17.99 -9.05
N LYS A 651 23.60 -17.60 -8.31
CA LYS A 651 24.70 -18.50 -7.97
C LYS A 651 24.29 -19.32 -6.77
N ASP A 652 24.14 -20.62 -6.97
CA ASP A 652 24.05 -21.61 -5.89
C ASP A 652 25.34 -21.57 -5.08
N ASP A 653 25.34 -20.88 -3.94
CA ASP A 653 26.34 -21.11 -2.90
C ASP A 653 25.98 -22.41 -2.16
N LYS A 654 26.80 -23.39 -2.39
CA LYS A 654 26.82 -24.65 -1.63
C LYS A 654 27.40 -24.44 -0.25
#